data_ac1f4d05b97fa5ae81c53ca913e46977
#
_entry.id   ac1f4d05b97fa5ae81c53ca913e46977
#
_cell.length_a   1.000
_cell.length_b   1.000
_cell.length_c   1.000
_cell.angle_alpha   90.00
_cell.angle_beta   90.00
_cell.angle_gamma   90.00
#
_symmetry.space_group_name_H-M   'P 1'
#
loop_
_entity.id
_entity.type
_entity.pdbx_description
1 polymer ?
#
loop_
_entity_poly.entity_id
_entity_poly.type
_entity_poly.pdbx_seq_one_letter_code
_entity_poly.pdbx_strand_id
1 'polypeptide(L)'
;MKARIFLTVALIFALSLSVYAQRGAIVRMSFFDSKSGDPVEFATASLTVKGKDNIYKYVLTGADGSAVFTSVAYGEYIVKCEFMGYKPFATEIKVDKSEVSLGKFKMELEPNLLEGAVVTAVANPVVIKKDTIEYSASSFKTTDNDMLEDLLKKLPGVEVDSDGSITANGETITKITIDGKTFFLDDPQLASKNIPANIINKVKVLEKKSEQAEFTGISDGNEETVIDLSIKPGMMDGWFGNVSAGGGLDLMKSVSEDGKTSWQTDPRWQGGAMVAKFSDDMQLSMIVNANNTNNRGFNDISSGMMSTMRGGRGMGRGVGGWGGFNGITTSWMAGANGNFNLLDDRMELGANYMYGGSLQEVEEDVSKTTFKTDGTSLLYNENGYSMTRSNGHRFGIELDHKFTENTSIFFRPQFNFGSGYFKETSDYSTNTDISALTGNQSDILESNSGNSFTDGISNSWEARGFFLFRQRLGKPGRTLSVSLDYNFSENNMDGTNRSETVTQLYDDNYGFLGTETEEIDQKYFQYESGNRLGGRFSYTEPLYKERLFLEATYSINWSRSHSVNNTYNYNKATGLYDDGPDPVYSSELINEYIDQRAGLNLQWQKDGTVFALGASAQPNHTMNVTTSQGVTDSTDYKVVNWAPTARIDWRPDDGTFFRLFYMGYSDQPSSTQLQPSMNVSNPLLITLGNNGLNPTFNHMLRAHFRYSNKETFLTLNGMLGGNYTSNSIINATWYDAAGVQYSIPVNSEGTYSANLRFMINSPIAKSDFSVSAFTNARYSNSTSYVGAWDMQINTEDFVYEDFIAEFHEAFADGQSFVKNKTNSLSVSQMLRFTYRNDELEVTLGARARYNQAWYSINNEQNTTTWNNNVNASVTYSLPLGFTIATDARYNYYIGYDEGFNEPQLIWNAHIDKLLFKDKFTLSIRMYDILNQSRNVYRTTTDNYVQDTRNNTLGRYIMISLTYRFGDFGGMGGGGSRGPMGPPPRR
;
A
#
# COMPACT_ATOMS: atom_id res chain seq x y z
N MET A 1 -34.45 -18.58 22.56
CA MET A 1 -33.32 -17.67 22.77
C MET A 1 -33.15 -16.64 21.64
N LYS A 2 -33.35 -17.00 20.37
CA LYS A 2 -33.18 -16.09 19.19
C LYS A 2 -34.18 -14.92 19.13
N ALA A 3 -35.40 -15.07 19.61
CA ALA A 3 -36.40 -13.98 19.58
C ALA A 3 -36.19 -12.89 20.67
N ARG A 4 -35.51 -13.20 21.75
CA ARG A 4 -35.22 -12.25 22.83
C ARG A 4 -34.04 -11.32 22.49
N ILE A 5 -33.08 -11.78 21.69
CA ILE A 5 -31.94 -10.97 21.24
C ILE A 5 -32.41 -9.94 20.21
N PHE A 6 -33.32 -10.31 19.33
CA PHE A 6 -33.89 -9.39 18.34
C PHE A 6 -34.74 -8.27 18.97
N LEU A 7 -35.48 -8.60 20.01
CA LEU A 7 -36.29 -7.61 20.73
C LEU A 7 -35.41 -6.63 21.56
N THR A 8 -34.29 -7.12 22.09
CA THR A 8 -33.35 -6.27 22.87
C THR A 8 -32.59 -5.30 21.96
N VAL A 9 -32.18 -5.75 20.79
CA VAL A 9 -31.52 -4.90 19.78
C VAL A 9 -32.51 -3.88 19.20
N ALA A 10 -33.76 -4.26 18.95
CA ALA A 10 -34.81 -3.34 18.51
C ALA A 10 -35.20 -2.32 19.60
N LEU A 11 -35.14 -2.67 20.87
CA LEU A 11 -35.42 -1.77 21.98
C LEU A 11 -34.28 -0.75 22.21
N ILE A 12 -33.03 -1.18 22.02
CA ILE A 12 -31.86 -0.29 22.07
C ILE A 12 -31.90 0.69 20.89
N PHE A 13 -32.34 0.24 19.71
CA PHE A 13 -32.50 1.11 18.54
C PHE A 13 -33.67 2.11 18.68
N ALA A 14 -34.72 1.72 19.35
CA ALA A 14 -35.86 2.61 19.65
C ALA A 14 -35.60 3.66 20.75
N LEU A 15 -34.69 3.37 21.70
CA LEU A 15 -34.28 4.30 22.74
C LEU A 15 -33.26 5.33 22.30
N SER A 16 -32.59 5.15 21.16
CA SER A 16 -31.63 6.11 20.62
C SER A 16 -32.29 7.24 19.78
N LEU A 17 -33.60 7.21 19.55
CA LEU A 17 -34.34 8.17 18.73
C LEU A 17 -34.93 9.36 19.48
N SER A 18 -34.61 9.52 20.75
CA SER A 18 -35.13 10.65 21.57
C SER A 18 -34.03 11.69 21.84
N VAL A 19 -33.32 12.14 20.80
CA VAL A 19 -32.55 13.37 20.91
C VAL A 19 -33.49 14.54 20.59
N TYR A 20 -33.89 15.28 21.60
CA TYR A 20 -34.53 16.56 21.46
C TYR A 20 -33.65 17.50 20.66
N ALA A 21 -34.01 17.77 19.43
CA ALA A 21 -33.46 18.86 18.65
C ALA A 21 -33.89 20.18 19.33
N GLN A 22 -33.04 20.78 20.11
CA GLN A 22 -33.17 22.16 20.51
C GLN A 22 -33.14 23.00 19.22
N ARG A 23 -34.30 23.45 18.74
CA ARG A 23 -34.43 24.41 17.65
C ARG A 23 -33.83 25.73 18.13
N GLY A 24 -32.57 25.99 17.87
CA GLY A 24 -31.96 27.30 18.12
C GLY A 24 -32.38 28.31 17.05
N ALA A 25 -32.25 29.60 17.36
CA ALA A 25 -32.51 30.69 16.44
C ALA A 25 -31.45 30.80 15.35
N ILE A 26 -31.83 31.38 14.20
CA ILE A 26 -30.92 31.82 13.15
C ILE A 26 -30.73 33.32 13.30
N VAL A 27 -29.48 33.78 13.40
CA VAL A 27 -29.13 35.20 13.47
C VAL A 27 -28.37 35.56 12.18
N ARG A 28 -28.90 36.56 11.44
CA ARG A 28 -28.35 37.04 10.18
C ARG A 28 -27.94 38.49 10.26
N MET A 29 -26.79 38.81 9.68
CA MET A 29 -26.29 40.18 9.58
C MET A 29 -25.31 40.31 8.40
N SER A 30 -24.97 41.54 8.01
CA SER A 30 -23.99 41.74 6.95
C SER A 30 -23.10 42.95 7.28
N PHE A 31 -21.82 42.87 6.92
CA PHE A 31 -20.82 43.89 7.23
C PHE A 31 -20.28 44.49 5.93
N PHE A 32 -20.16 45.82 5.91
CA PHE A 32 -19.75 46.61 4.76
C PHE A 32 -18.71 47.66 5.18
N ASP A 33 -17.79 47.98 4.29
CA ASP A 33 -16.88 49.11 4.46
C ASP A 33 -17.69 50.41 4.56
N SER A 34 -17.33 51.25 5.53
CA SER A 34 -18.06 52.50 5.79
C SER A 34 -17.88 53.57 4.72
N LYS A 35 -16.80 53.55 3.93
CA LYS A 35 -16.45 54.54 2.91
C LYS A 35 -16.78 54.07 1.49
N SER A 36 -16.35 52.83 1.12
CA SER A 36 -16.60 52.30 -0.21
C SER A 36 -17.99 51.67 -0.35
N GLY A 37 -18.59 51.20 0.75
CA GLY A 37 -19.83 50.45 0.69
C GLY A 37 -19.68 48.99 0.22
N ASP A 38 -18.46 48.52 0.00
CA ASP A 38 -18.19 47.16 -0.43
C ASP A 38 -18.41 46.16 0.74
N PRO A 39 -18.82 44.92 0.45
CA PRO A 39 -18.94 43.91 1.48
C PRO A 39 -17.57 43.59 2.08
N VAL A 40 -17.50 43.41 3.40
CA VAL A 40 -16.27 42.96 4.08
C VAL A 40 -16.29 41.43 4.12
N GLU A 41 -15.57 40.83 3.23
CA GLU A 41 -15.45 39.38 3.09
C GLU A 41 -14.37 38.84 4.05
N PHE A 42 -14.58 37.62 4.55
CA PHE A 42 -13.68 36.89 5.49
C PHE A 42 -13.45 37.59 6.84
N ALA A 43 -14.27 38.58 7.21
CA ALA A 43 -14.22 39.12 8.55
C ALA A 43 -14.74 38.09 9.58
N THR A 44 -14.14 38.06 10.76
CA THR A 44 -14.57 37.17 11.83
C THR A 44 -15.70 37.79 12.62
N ALA A 45 -16.93 37.31 12.40
CA ALA A 45 -18.08 37.68 13.23
C ALA A 45 -18.22 36.63 14.36
N SER A 46 -18.35 37.14 15.62
CA SER A 46 -18.48 36.29 16.80
C SER A 46 -19.66 36.72 17.69
N LEU A 47 -20.25 35.72 18.35
CA LEU A 47 -21.26 35.91 19.38
C LEU A 47 -20.67 35.56 20.74
N THR A 48 -20.81 36.44 21.71
CA THR A 48 -20.46 36.25 23.12
C THR A 48 -21.70 36.39 23.97
N VAL A 49 -21.97 35.51 24.92
CA VAL A 49 -23.10 35.67 25.86
C VAL A 49 -22.82 36.88 26.74
N LYS A 50 -23.79 37.80 26.86
CA LYS A 50 -23.64 39.01 27.67
C LYS A 50 -23.26 38.64 29.11
N GLY A 51 -22.16 39.25 29.60
CA GLY A 51 -21.60 38.97 30.92
C GLY A 51 -20.66 37.76 30.99
N LYS A 52 -20.25 37.17 29.85
CA LYS A 52 -19.22 36.15 29.77
C LYS A 52 -18.14 36.59 28.77
N ASP A 53 -16.89 36.24 29.03
CA ASP A 53 -15.77 36.64 28.16
C ASP A 53 -15.50 35.61 27.03
N ASN A 54 -16.09 34.44 27.10
CA ASN A 54 -15.84 33.38 26.11
C ASN A 54 -16.75 33.49 24.88
N ILE A 55 -16.17 33.37 23.69
CA ILE A 55 -16.91 33.33 22.43
C ILE A 55 -17.84 32.09 22.43
N TYR A 56 -19.13 32.34 22.23
CA TYR A 56 -20.16 31.32 22.14
C TYR A 56 -20.20 30.66 20.76
N LYS A 57 -20.14 31.50 19.68
CA LYS A 57 -20.07 31.08 18.30
C LYS A 57 -19.33 32.11 17.48
N TYR A 58 -18.70 31.66 16.39
CA TYR A 58 -18.13 32.57 15.38
C TYR A 58 -18.43 32.06 13.97
N VAL A 59 -18.35 32.94 12.99
CA VAL A 59 -18.51 32.67 11.55
C VAL A 59 -17.71 33.72 10.77
N LEU A 60 -17.17 33.31 9.60
CA LEU A 60 -16.57 34.23 8.67
C LEU A 60 -17.65 34.82 7.76
N THR A 61 -17.54 36.11 7.45
CA THR A 61 -18.41 36.76 6.48
C THR A 61 -18.19 36.22 5.08
N GLY A 62 -19.26 36.01 4.32
CA GLY A 62 -19.22 35.58 2.93
C GLY A 62 -18.81 36.71 1.98
N ALA A 63 -18.70 36.39 0.67
CA ALA A 63 -18.40 37.36 -0.39
C ALA A 63 -19.39 38.52 -0.50
N ASP A 64 -20.59 38.34 -0.01
CA ASP A 64 -21.62 39.39 0.11
C ASP A 64 -21.59 40.13 1.46
N GLY A 65 -20.57 39.88 2.28
CA GLY A 65 -20.41 40.42 3.62
C GLY A 65 -21.37 39.82 4.68
N SER A 66 -22.12 38.77 4.31
CA SER A 66 -23.10 38.16 5.21
C SER A 66 -22.47 37.26 6.27
N ALA A 67 -22.99 37.28 7.48
CA ALA A 67 -22.69 36.38 8.58
C ALA A 67 -23.99 35.73 9.10
N VAL A 68 -24.02 34.39 9.11
CA VAL A 68 -25.22 33.63 9.51
C VAL A 68 -24.86 32.66 10.64
N PHE A 69 -25.41 32.92 11.83
CA PHE A 69 -25.27 32.00 12.94
C PHE A 69 -26.53 31.12 13.05
N THR A 70 -26.34 29.81 12.98
CA THR A 70 -27.43 28.83 13.12
C THR A 70 -27.44 28.21 14.50
N SER A 71 -28.61 27.78 14.95
CA SER A 71 -28.79 27.11 16.27
C SER A 71 -28.28 27.94 17.45
N VAL A 72 -28.61 29.23 17.50
CA VAL A 72 -28.27 30.13 18.59
C VAL A 72 -29.35 30.00 19.68
N ALA A 73 -28.97 29.77 20.93
CA ALA A 73 -29.93 29.74 22.04
C ALA A 73 -30.59 31.11 22.27
N TYR A 74 -31.81 31.15 22.76
CA TYR A 74 -32.43 32.44 23.13
C TYR A 74 -31.69 33.07 24.30
N GLY A 75 -31.43 34.38 24.21
CA GLY A 75 -30.65 35.11 25.22
C GLY A 75 -30.14 36.45 24.73
N GLU A 76 -29.36 37.13 25.58
CA GLU A 76 -28.66 38.35 25.23
C GLU A 76 -27.23 38.08 24.89
N TYR A 77 -26.77 38.62 23.73
CA TYR A 77 -25.43 38.41 23.19
C TYR A 77 -24.78 39.73 22.80
N ILE A 78 -23.47 39.72 22.76
CA ILE A 78 -22.65 40.72 22.11
C ILE A 78 -22.15 40.14 20.80
N VAL A 79 -22.50 40.78 19.69
CA VAL A 79 -21.90 40.52 18.37
C VAL A 79 -20.63 41.33 18.26
N LYS A 80 -19.53 40.69 17.92
CA LYS A 80 -18.29 41.38 17.53
C LYS A 80 -17.92 40.95 16.10
N CYS A 81 -17.44 41.92 15.32
CA CYS A 81 -16.85 41.66 14.01
C CYS A 81 -15.46 42.26 13.93
N GLU A 82 -14.50 41.46 13.61
CA GLU A 82 -13.08 41.88 13.55
C GLU A 82 -12.51 41.50 12.20
N PHE A 83 -11.78 42.45 11.59
CA PHE A 83 -11.07 42.26 10.34
C PHE A 83 -9.82 43.15 10.28
N MET A 84 -8.75 42.61 9.72
CA MET A 84 -7.47 43.36 9.67
C MET A 84 -7.66 44.67 8.92
N GLY A 85 -7.23 45.78 9.52
CA GLY A 85 -7.35 47.13 8.95
C GLY A 85 -8.67 47.81 9.25
N TYR A 86 -9.57 47.19 10.01
CA TYR A 86 -10.81 47.82 10.47
C TYR A 86 -10.88 47.92 11.99
N LYS A 87 -11.57 48.94 12.49
CA LYS A 87 -11.91 49.03 13.91
C LYS A 87 -12.85 47.89 14.28
N PRO A 88 -12.60 47.16 15.40
CA PRO A 88 -13.49 46.14 15.86
C PRO A 88 -14.91 46.68 16.04
N PHE A 89 -15.86 46.05 15.39
CA PHE A 89 -17.29 46.35 15.56
C PHE A 89 -17.85 45.54 16.71
N ALA A 90 -18.65 46.16 17.59
CA ALA A 90 -19.37 45.45 18.66
C ALA A 90 -20.76 46.04 18.87
N THR A 91 -21.77 45.18 19.03
CA THR A 91 -23.13 45.58 19.37
C THR A 91 -23.85 44.54 20.22
N GLU A 92 -24.73 44.96 21.10
CA GLU A 92 -25.57 44.04 21.88
C GLU A 92 -26.81 43.65 21.10
N ILE A 93 -27.17 42.38 21.15
CA ILE A 93 -28.36 41.85 20.50
C ILE A 93 -29.18 40.98 21.47
N LYS A 94 -30.47 40.91 21.23
CA LYS A 94 -31.36 39.98 21.91
C LYS A 94 -31.93 38.96 20.94
N VAL A 95 -31.71 37.69 21.19
CA VAL A 95 -32.25 36.59 20.43
C VAL A 95 -33.47 36.04 21.17
N ASP A 96 -34.65 36.48 20.75
CA ASP A 96 -35.96 36.12 21.36
C ASP A 96 -36.93 35.50 20.34
N LYS A 97 -36.50 35.31 19.09
CA LYS A 97 -37.29 34.72 17.99
C LYS A 97 -36.46 33.66 17.25
N SER A 98 -37.15 32.80 16.55
CA SER A 98 -36.52 31.71 15.76
C SER A 98 -35.65 32.22 14.61
N GLU A 99 -35.85 33.46 14.16
CA GLU A 99 -35.00 34.14 13.20
C GLU A 99 -34.88 35.64 13.59
N VAL A 100 -33.62 36.11 13.69
CA VAL A 100 -33.25 37.48 14.02
C VAL A 100 -32.39 38.01 12.90
N SER A 101 -32.90 38.98 12.14
CA SER A 101 -32.15 39.69 11.10
C SER A 101 -31.75 41.06 11.63
N LEU A 102 -30.46 41.34 11.71
CA LEU A 102 -29.90 42.57 12.29
C LEU A 102 -29.56 43.62 11.23
N GLY A 103 -29.75 43.28 9.94
CA GLY A 103 -29.49 44.19 8.83
C GLY A 103 -28.00 44.37 8.50
N LYS A 104 -27.64 45.56 8.01
CA LYS A 104 -26.31 45.87 7.52
C LYS A 104 -25.57 46.75 8.51
N PHE A 105 -24.36 46.38 8.84
CA PHE A 105 -23.44 47.15 9.70
C PHE A 105 -22.28 47.72 8.87
N LYS A 106 -21.80 48.90 9.26
CA LYS A 106 -20.66 49.56 8.64
C LYS A 106 -19.43 49.39 9.53
N MET A 107 -18.32 48.95 8.93
CA MET A 107 -17.00 48.86 9.57
C MET A 107 -16.13 50.01 9.12
N GLU A 108 -15.49 50.72 10.08
CA GLU A 108 -14.59 51.83 9.80
C GLU A 108 -13.17 51.34 9.68
N LEU A 109 -12.45 51.82 8.63
CA LEU A 109 -11.01 51.57 8.46
C LEU A 109 -10.22 52.22 9.61
N GLU A 110 -9.31 51.50 10.22
CA GLU A 110 -8.36 51.97 11.20
C GLU A 110 -6.94 52.01 10.61
N PRO A 111 -6.37 53.19 10.33
CA PRO A 111 -5.07 53.26 9.65
C PRO A 111 -3.86 53.09 10.58
N ASN A 112 -4.01 52.67 11.83
CA ASN A 112 -2.88 52.48 12.73
C ASN A 112 -2.39 51.06 12.75
N LEU A 113 -1.12 50.88 12.42
CA LEU A 113 -0.36 49.66 12.62
C LEU A 113 -0.44 49.19 14.11
N LEU A 114 -1.17 48.12 14.36
CA LEU A 114 -1.02 47.42 15.61
C LEU A 114 0.30 46.63 15.59
N GLU A 115 1.17 46.91 16.57
CA GLU A 115 2.22 45.98 16.95
C GLU A 115 1.56 44.62 17.19
N GLY A 116 2.09 43.58 16.51
CA GLY A 116 1.45 42.30 16.43
C GLY A 116 1.13 41.67 17.77
N ALA A 117 -0.13 41.60 18.09
CA ALA A 117 -0.61 40.57 18.99
C ALA A 117 -0.49 39.25 18.23
N VAL A 118 0.54 38.47 18.56
CA VAL A 118 0.64 37.09 18.18
C VAL A 118 -0.46 36.34 18.92
N VAL A 119 -1.61 36.21 18.31
CA VAL A 119 -2.60 35.24 18.76
C VAL A 119 -2.03 33.85 18.39
N THR A 120 -1.33 33.25 19.31
CA THR A 120 -1.04 31.82 19.28
C THR A 120 -2.34 31.06 19.55
N ALA A 121 -3.25 31.08 18.58
CA ALA A 121 -4.22 30.02 18.50
C ALA A 121 -3.41 28.78 18.13
N VAL A 122 -3.31 27.82 19.05
CA VAL A 122 -2.78 26.49 18.77
C VAL A 122 -3.64 25.98 17.63
N ALA A 123 -3.08 26.00 16.42
CA ALA A 123 -3.77 25.50 15.24
C ALA A 123 -4.14 24.04 15.53
N ASN A 124 -5.40 23.71 15.30
CA ASN A 124 -5.86 22.34 15.52
C ASN A 124 -4.99 21.39 14.68
N PRO A 125 -4.25 20.45 15.29
CA PRO A 125 -3.33 19.58 14.57
C PRO A 125 -4.04 18.73 13.52
N VAL A 126 -5.33 18.44 13.70
CA VAL A 126 -6.14 17.61 12.80
C VAL A 126 -7.52 18.24 12.62
N VAL A 127 -7.87 18.53 11.37
CA VAL A 127 -9.20 19.04 10.99
C VAL A 127 -9.87 18.00 10.10
N ILE A 128 -11.08 17.57 10.47
CA ILE A 128 -11.85 16.59 9.70
C ILE A 128 -12.98 17.29 8.98
N LYS A 129 -12.98 17.15 7.66
CA LYS A 129 -14.02 17.57 6.73
C LYS A 129 -14.73 16.31 6.19
N LYS A 130 -15.80 16.47 5.44
CA LYS A 130 -16.67 15.36 4.97
C LYS A 130 -15.94 14.10 4.53
N ASP A 131 -14.94 14.24 3.67
CA ASP A 131 -14.17 13.16 3.02
C ASP A 131 -12.66 13.35 3.13
N THR A 132 -12.23 14.34 3.91
CA THR A 132 -10.83 14.73 4.03
C THR A 132 -10.44 14.83 5.51
N ILE A 133 -9.30 14.24 5.87
CA ILE A 133 -8.62 14.49 7.12
C ILE A 133 -7.42 15.38 6.83
N GLU A 134 -7.42 16.58 7.37
CA GLU A 134 -6.38 17.58 7.16
C GLU A 134 -5.51 17.68 8.41
N TYR A 135 -4.21 17.48 8.24
CA TYR A 135 -3.18 17.60 9.27
C TYR A 135 -2.38 18.88 9.04
N SER A 136 -2.24 19.71 10.08
CA SER A 136 -1.32 20.85 10.04
C SER A 136 0.11 20.35 10.24
N ALA A 137 0.97 20.48 9.21
CA ALA A 137 2.33 19.98 9.29
C ALA A 137 3.15 20.62 10.41
N SER A 138 2.91 21.90 10.70
CA SER A 138 3.57 22.63 11.80
C SER A 138 3.25 22.08 13.20
N SER A 139 2.16 21.33 13.32
CA SER A 139 1.77 20.70 14.61
C SER A 139 2.52 19.39 14.87
N PHE A 140 3.34 18.91 13.92
CA PHE A 140 4.12 17.67 14.04
C PHE A 140 5.60 18.03 13.90
N LYS A 141 6.36 17.67 14.93
CA LYS A 141 7.77 18.07 15.00
C LYS A 141 8.60 17.26 14.02
N THR A 142 9.17 17.93 13.03
CA THR A 142 10.13 17.37 12.09
C THR A 142 11.45 18.09 12.23
N THR A 143 12.55 17.38 11.98
CA THR A 143 13.86 18.01 11.83
C THR A 143 13.95 18.61 10.44
N ASP A 144 14.91 19.50 10.25
CA ASP A 144 15.05 20.14 8.95
C ASP A 144 15.47 19.21 7.81
N ASN A 145 16.08 18.08 8.13
CA ASN A 145 16.47 17.06 7.15
C ASN A 145 15.42 15.96 6.99
N ASP A 146 14.31 16.04 7.73
CA ASP A 146 13.25 15.05 7.59
C ASP A 146 12.54 15.20 6.24
N MET A 147 12.22 14.07 5.65
CA MET A 147 11.41 13.99 4.45
C MET A 147 9.93 13.86 4.80
N LEU A 148 9.07 13.95 3.80
CA LEU A 148 7.64 13.76 3.98
C LEU A 148 7.34 12.42 4.68
N GLU A 149 8.08 11.36 4.41
CA GLU A 149 7.95 10.07 5.07
C GLU A 149 8.05 10.19 6.60
N ASP A 150 9.03 10.98 7.10
CA ASP A 150 9.23 11.17 8.52
C ASP A 150 8.08 11.96 9.16
N LEU A 151 7.51 12.91 8.42
CA LEU A 151 6.28 13.61 8.81
C LEU A 151 5.09 12.64 8.84
N LEU A 152 4.90 11.84 7.78
CA LEU A 152 3.80 10.89 7.67
C LEU A 152 3.79 9.87 8.81
N LYS A 153 4.96 9.35 9.20
CA LYS A 153 5.11 8.44 10.35
C LYS A 153 4.63 9.02 11.68
N LYS A 154 4.57 10.35 11.77
CA LYS A 154 4.11 11.08 12.98
C LYS A 154 2.63 11.36 12.96
N LEU A 155 1.97 11.29 11.80
CA LEU A 155 0.54 11.59 11.67
C LEU A 155 -0.32 10.49 12.28
N PRO A 156 -1.34 10.84 13.07
CA PRO A 156 -2.29 9.84 13.58
C PRO A 156 -3.05 9.15 12.45
N GLY A 157 -3.05 7.81 12.47
CA GLY A 157 -3.77 7.02 11.47
C GLY A 157 -3.04 6.85 10.14
N VAL A 158 -1.80 7.31 10.03
CA VAL A 158 -0.92 7.06 8.90
C VAL A 158 0.18 6.09 9.35
N GLU A 159 0.39 5.04 8.58
CA GLU A 159 1.47 4.07 8.76
C GLU A 159 2.34 4.07 7.50
N VAL A 160 3.64 4.00 7.69
CA VAL A 160 4.60 3.81 6.61
C VAL A 160 5.39 2.56 6.94
N ASP A 161 5.21 1.56 6.11
CA ASP A 161 5.89 0.29 6.25
C ASP A 161 7.38 0.39 5.87
N SER A 162 8.15 -0.63 6.21
CA SER A 162 9.59 -0.66 5.94
C SER A 162 9.94 -0.69 4.45
N ASP A 163 9.04 -1.17 3.60
CA ASP A 163 9.15 -1.11 2.13
C ASP A 163 8.80 0.28 1.56
N GLY A 164 8.31 1.20 2.41
CA GLY A 164 7.88 2.55 2.03
C GLY A 164 6.43 2.61 1.56
N SER A 165 5.66 1.53 1.63
CA SER A 165 4.23 1.58 1.38
C SER A 165 3.53 2.42 2.46
N ILE A 166 2.59 3.26 2.04
CA ILE A 166 1.88 4.18 2.92
C ILE A 166 0.45 3.71 3.05
N THR A 167 0.01 3.56 4.29
CA THR A 167 -1.38 3.26 4.61
C THR A 167 -1.94 4.41 5.46
N ALA A 168 -3.07 4.98 5.07
CA ALA A 168 -3.75 5.99 5.85
C ALA A 168 -5.18 5.55 6.17
N ASN A 169 -5.55 5.61 7.44
CA ASN A 169 -6.85 5.14 7.93
C ASN A 169 -7.18 3.69 7.55
N GLY A 170 -6.14 2.86 7.40
CA GLY A 170 -6.28 1.46 7.01
C GLY A 170 -6.39 1.20 5.51
N GLU A 171 -6.33 2.22 4.66
CA GLU A 171 -6.31 2.10 3.21
C GLU A 171 -4.94 2.46 2.64
N THR A 172 -4.50 1.71 1.64
CA THR A 172 -3.23 1.97 0.97
C THR A 172 -3.34 3.25 0.13
N ILE A 173 -2.36 4.12 0.27
CA ILE A 173 -2.26 5.33 -0.53
C ILE A 173 -1.75 4.96 -1.91
N THR A 174 -2.52 5.33 -2.93
CA THR A 174 -2.21 5.03 -4.33
C THR A 174 -1.38 6.12 -4.99
N LYS A 175 -1.55 7.39 -4.54
CA LYS A 175 -0.80 8.52 -5.09
C LYS A 175 -0.70 9.68 -4.12
N ILE A 176 0.29 10.55 -4.36
CA ILE A 176 0.45 11.82 -3.65
C ILE A 176 0.30 12.97 -4.65
N THR A 177 -0.52 13.97 -4.28
CA THR A 177 -0.71 15.20 -5.05
C THR A 177 -0.13 16.39 -4.31
N ILE A 178 0.22 17.46 -5.02
CA ILE A 178 0.62 18.75 -4.46
C ILE A 178 -0.37 19.79 -4.95
N ASP A 179 -1.15 20.36 -4.02
CA ASP A 179 -2.25 21.27 -4.32
C ASP A 179 -3.15 20.75 -5.47
N GLY A 180 -3.55 19.47 -5.36
CA GLY A 180 -4.42 18.77 -6.29
C GLY A 180 -3.76 18.19 -7.54
N LYS A 181 -2.54 18.59 -7.89
CA LYS A 181 -1.80 18.12 -9.08
C LYS A 181 -0.98 16.87 -8.76
N THR A 182 -1.04 15.87 -9.60
CA THR A 182 -0.36 14.57 -9.38
C THR A 182 1.16 14.76 -9.41
N PHE A 183 1.86 14.25 -8.40
CA PHE A 183 3.31 14.31 -8.30
C PHE A 183 3.91 12.94 -8.67
N PHE A 184 4.68 12.89 -9.76
CA PHE A 184 5.29 11.68 -10.32
C PHE A 184 4.32 10.49 -10.51
N LEU A 185 3.08 10.77 -10.92
CA LEU A 185 2.00 9.80 -11.13
C LEU A 185 1.89 8.80 -9.94
N ASP A 186 1.61 7.57 -10.16
CA ASP A 186 1.23 6.59 -9.15
C ASP A 186 2.41 6.04 -8.30
N ASP A 187 3.36 6.90 -7.86
CA ASP A 187 4.48 6.50 -6.99
C ASP A 187 4.53 7.31 -5.69
N PRO A 188 3.79 6.90 -4.63
CA PRO A 188 3.81 7.58 -3.34
C PRO A 188 5.17 7.58 -2.65
N GLN A 189 6.00 6.54 -2.87
CA GLN A 189 7.35 6.48 -2.28
C GLN A 189 8.25 7.55 -2.83
N LEU A 190 8.13 7.85 -4.12
CA LEU A 190 8.91 8.90 -4.75
C LEU A 190 8.63 10.26 -4.09
N ALA A 191 7.37 10.56 -3.79
CA ALA A 191 7.00 11.76 -3.07
C ALA A 191 7.47 11.70 -1.60
N SER A 192 7.15 10.64 -0.88
CA SER A 192 7.39 10.56 0.56
C SER A 192 8.87 10.59 0.94
N LYS A 193 9.72 9.97 0.14
CA LYS A 193 11.16 9.88 0.42
C LYS A 193 12.00 11.03 -0.14
N ASN A 194 11.44 11.87 -1.00
CA ASN A 194 12.20 12.93 -1.68
C ASN A 194 11.67 14.35 -1.43
N ILE A 195 10.42 14.52 -0.98
CA ILE A 195 9.90 15.86 -0.63
C ILE A 195 10.33 16.22 0.79
N PRO A 196 11.00 17.35 1.01
CA PRO A 196 11.35 17.82 2.36
C PRO A 196 10.10 18.14 3.19
N ALA A 197 10.03 17.66 4.43
CA ALA A 197 8.90 17.90 5.33
C ALA A 197 8.67 19.38 5.62
N ASN A 198 9.73 20.17 5.66
CA ASN A 198 9.72 21.58 6.05
C ASN A 198 9.03 22.52 5.06
N ILE A 199 8.82 22.12 3.79
CA ILE A 199 8.08 22.91 2.80
C ILE A 199 6.56 22.72 2.91
N ILE A 200 6.11 21.69 3.65
CA ILE A 200 4.72 21.28 3.73
C ILE A 200 4.00 22.15 4.75
N ASN A 201 2.85 22.69 4.36
CA ASN A 201 1.93 23.40 5.25
C ASN A 201 0.89 22.45 5.85
N LYS A 202 0.26 21.65 4.97
CA LYS A 202 -0.78 20.70 5.35
C LYS A 202 -0.64 19.38 4.60
N VAL A 203 -1.02 18.30 5.27
CA VAL A 203 -1.20 16.98 4.68
C VAL A 203 -2.69 16.66 4.75
N LYS A 204 -3.32 16.41 3.60
CA LYS A 204 -4.73 16.05 3.52
C LYS A 204 -4.84 14.60 3.06
N VAL A 205 -5.47 13.76 3.83
CA VAL A 205 -5.84 12.41 3.44
C VAL A 205 -7.29 12.44 2.98
N LEU A 206 -7.53 12.13 1.73
CA LEU A 206 -8.86 12.19 1.13
C LEU A 206 -9.18 10.98 0.26
N GLU A 207 -10.45 10.64 0.20
CA GLU A 207 -10.98 9.64 -0.71
C GLU A 207 -11.35 10.34 -2.02
N LYS A 208 -10.55 10.12 -3.07
CA LYS A 208 -10.79 10.67 -4.41
C LYS A 208 -11.65 9.69 -5.21
N LYS A 209 -12.73 10.19 -5.80
CA LYS A 209 -13.52 9.41 -6.77
C LYS A 209 -12.72 9.17 -8.04
N SER A 210 -13.03 8.10 -8.76
CA SER A 210 -12.52 7.92 -10.11
C SER A 210 -12.95 9.09 -11.02
N GLU A 211 -12.19 9.37 -12.06
CA GLU A 211 -12.51 10.43 -13.03
C GLU A 211 -13.90 10.26 -13.66
N GLN A 212 -14.34 9.01 -13.80
CA GLN A 212 -15.69 8.69 -14.27
C GLN A 212 -16.75 8.97 -13.20
N ALA A 213 -16.53 8.52 -11.96
CA ALA A 213 -17.48 8.72 -10.86
C ALA A 213 -17.61 10.20 -10.45
N GLU A 214 -16.53 10.98 -10.59
CA GLU A 214 -16.58 12.43 -10.38
C GLU A 214 -17.46 13.12 -11.45
N PHE A 215 -17.32 12.71 -12.69
CA PHE A 215 -18.10 13.28 -13.80
C PHE A 215 -19.56 12.87 -13.79
N THR A 216 -19.85 11.59 -13.57
CA THR A 216 -21.23 11.05 -13.60
C THR A 216 -22.01 11.33 -12.32
N GLY A 217 -21.31 11.55 -11.21
CA GLY A 217 -21.90 11.61 -9.86
C GLY A 217 -22.27 10.23 -9.29
N ILE A 218 -22.07 9.15 -10.07
CA ILE A 218 -22.35 7.77 -9.68
C ILE A 218 -21.05 7.12 -9.24
N SER A 219 -21.02 6.55 -8.03
CA SER A 219 -19.87 5.80 -7.57
C SER A 219 -19.73 4.48 -8.34
N ASP A 220 -18.55 4.24 -8.86
CA ASP A 220 -18.21 3.01 -9.60
C ASP A 220 -17.42 2.00 -8.73
N GLY A 221 -17.20 2.32 -7.46
CA GLY A 221 -16.46 1.48 -6.53
C GLY A 221 -14.93 1.58 -6.65
N ASN A 222 -14.43 2.45 -7.52
CA ASN A 222 -13.00 2.69 -7.76
C ASN A 222 -12.53 3.98 -7.09
N GLU A 223 -13.01 4.25 -5.87
CA GLU A 223 -12.48 5.36 -5.08
C GLU A 223 -11.06 5.02 -4.61
N GLU A 224 -10.18 6.00 -4.67
CA GLU A 224 -8.79 5.90 -4.25
C GLU A 224 -8.52 6.76 -3.02
N THR A 225 -7.77 6.23 -2.05
CA THR A 225 -7.27 7.03 -0.94
C THR A 225 -5.96 7.70 -1.34
N VAL A 226 -5.95 9.03 -1.35
CA VAL A 226 -4.82 9.83 -1.79
C VAL A 226 -4.37 10.79 -0.69
N ILE A 227 -3.10 11.17 -0.72
CA ILE A 227 -2.56 12.25 0.09
C ILE A 227 -2.39 13.48 -0.80
N ASP A 228 -3.04 14.60 -0.43
CA ASP A 228 -2.83 15.90 -1.05
C ASP A 228 -2.01 16.80 -0.11
N LEU A 229 -0.89 17.29 -0.59
CA LEU A 229 0.02 18.15 0.14
C LEU A 229 -0.27 19.61 -0.23
N SER A 230 -0.46 20.45 0.77
CA SER A 230 -0.42 21.90 0.54
C SER A 230 0.94 22.44 0.94
N ILE A 231 1.54 23.19 0.03
CA ILE A 231 2.84 23.85 0.24
C ILE A 231 2.67 25.14 1.05
N LYS A 232 3.68 25.54 1.80
CA LYS A 232 3.69 26.78 2.59
C LYS A 232 3.50 28.01 1.69
N PRO A 233 2.67 28.98 2.10
CA PRO A 233 2.53 30.24 1.38
C PRO A 233 3.89 30.93 1.12
N GLY A 234 4.07 31.47 -0.09
CA GLY A 234 5.33 32.09 -0.53
C GLY A 234 6.30 31.14 -1.24
N MET A 235 6.07 29.85 -1.20
CA MET A 235 6.82 28.85 -2.01
C MET A 235 6.10 28.49 -3.32
N MET A 236 4.88 28.97 -3.52
CA MET A 236 4.09 28.78 -4.73
C MET A 236 4.52 29.68 -5.90
N ASP A 237 5.51 30.55 -5.72
CA ASP A 237 6.03 31.41 -6.78
C ASP A 237 7.55 31.53 -6.64
N GLY A 238 8.27 30.66 -7.37
CA GLY A 238 9.73 30.70 -7.36
C GLY A 238 10.43 29.36 -7.46
N TRP A 239 11.76 29.43 -7.38
CA TRP A 239 12.62 28.26 -7.31
C TRP A 239 12.96 27.92 -5.86
N PHE A 240 12.84 26.67 -5.52
CA PHE A 240 13.26 26.13 -4.23
C PHE A 240 13.83 24.73 -4.37
N GLY A 241 14.56 24.30 -3.36
CA GLY A 241 15.10 22.94 -3.36
C GLY A 241 16.13 22.70 -2.29
N ASN A 242 16.65 21.48 -2.32
CA ASN A 242 17.74 21.05 -1.45
C ASN A 242 18.75 20.22 -2.23
N VAL A 243 19.99 20.24 -1.74
CA VAL A 243 21.07 19.36 -2.19
C VAL A 243 21.71 18.77 -0.94
N SER A 244 21.84 17.48 -0.86
CA SER A 244 22.43 16.76 0.25
C SER A 244 23.52 15.81 -0.19
N ALA A 245 24.59 15.71 0.61
CA ALA A 245 25.63 14.73 0.44
C ALA A 245 26.08 14.24 1.81
N GLY A 246 26.28 12.94 1.93
CA GLY A 246 26.73 12.31 3.17
C GLY A 246 27.67 11.15 2.90
N GLY A 247 28.62 10.99 3.81
CA GLY A 247 29.57 9.89 3.82
C GLY A 247 29.68 9.30 5.22
N GLY A 248 29.91 8.03 5.28
CA GLY A 248 30.00 7.29 6.53
C GLY A 248 30.74 5.97 6.39
N LEU A 249 30.80 5.25 7.49
CA LEU A 249 31.47 3.96 7.57
C LEU A 249 30.57 2.98 8.32
N ASP A 250 30.52 1.78 7.82
CA ASP A 250 30.03 0.62 8.55
C ASP A 250 31.09 0.20 9.59
N LEU A 251 30.63 -0.11 10.80
CA LEU A 251 31.50 -0.48 11.90
C LEU A 251 31.28 -1.96 12.26
N MET A 252 31.53 -2.84 11.30
CA MET A 252 31.39 -4.28 11.49
C MET A 252 32.59 -4.88 12.21
N LYS A 253 32.31 -5.69 13.22
CA LYS A 253 33.29 -6.49 13.90
C LYS A 253 33.23 -7.91 13.39
N SER A 254 34.21 -8.38 12.62
CA SER A 254 34.31 -9.77 12.25
C SER A 254 35.23 -10.50 13.20
N VAL A 255 34.83 -11.66 13.68
CA VAL A 255 35.66 -12.57 14.48
C VAL A 255 36.00 -13.74 13.59
N SER A 256 37.28 -13.91 13.21
CA SER A 256 37.72 -15.06 12.44
C SER A 256 37.66 -16.35 13.27
N GLU A 257 37.67 -17.52 12.62
CA GLU A 257 37.67 -18.83 13.30
C GLU A 257 38.82 -18.96 14.34
N ASP A 258 39.92 -18.25 14.14
CA ASP A 258 41.05 -18.18 15.09
C ASP A 258 40.79 -17.28 16.31
N GLY A 259 39.56 -16.74 16.47
CA GLY A 259 39.21 -15.84 17.56
C GLY A 259 39.81 -14.42 17.42
N LYS A 260 40.46 -14.07 16.32
CA LYS A 260 41.00 -12.74 16.08
C LYS A 260 39.89 -11.82 15.63
N THR A 261 39.77 -10.70 16.32
CA THR A 261 38.83 -9.63 15.96
C THR A 261 39.48 -8.77 14.88
N SER A 262 38.83 -8.68 13.74
CA SER A 262 39.09 -7.67 12.69
C SER A 262 37.94 -6.70 12.58
N TRP A 263 38.25 -5.43 12.29
CA TRP A 263 37.25 -4.44 11.94
C TRP A 263 37.20 -4.35 10.42
N GLN A 264 36.06 -4.77 9.83
CA GLN A 264 35.78 -4.54 8.45
C GLN A 264 34.97 -3.24 8.37
N THR A 265 35.40 -2.30 7.55
CA THR A 265 34.73 -1.02 7.37
C THR A 265 34.34 -0.87 5.91
N ASP A 266 33.02 -0.92 5.64
CA ASP A 266 32.52 -0.64 4.32
C ASP A 266 32.05 0.84 4.24
N PRO A 267 32.40 1.55 3.17
CA PRO A 267 31.97 2.94 3.01
C PRO A 267 30.46 3.00 2.81
N ARG A 268 29.79 3.85 3.58
CA ARG A 268 28.40 4.22 3.39
C ARG A 268 28.32 5.62 2.82
N TRP A 269 27.43 5.80 1.85
CA TRP A 269 27.28 7.10 1.20
C TRP A 269 25.83 7.32 0.79
N GLN A 270 25.45 8.60 0.75
CA GLN A 270 24.16 9.06 0.20
C GLN A 270 24.34 10.40 -0.45
N GLY A 271 23.61 10.65 -1.52
CA GLY A 271 23.55 11.91 -2.20
C GLY A 271 22.18 12.12 -2.79
N GLY A 272 21.66 13.35 -2.71
CA GLY A 272 20.37 13.66 -3.27
C GLY A 272 20.22 15.13 -3.59
N ALA A 273 19.38 15.43 -4.55
CA ALA A 273 18.99 16.78 -4.87
C ALA A 273 17.54 16.82 -5.33
N MET A 274 16.80 17.80 -4.85
CA MET A 274 15.49 18.18 -5.38
C MET A 274 15.52 19.65 -5.73
N VAL A 275 15.07 19.96 -6.95
CA VAL A 275 14.90 21.33 -7.44
C VAL A 275 13.50 21.46 -7.98
N ALA A 276 12.75 22.43 -7.52
CA ALA A 276 11.40 22.66 -7.96
C ALA A 276 11.16 24.15 -8.28
N LYS A 277 10.27 24.37 -9.25
CA LYS A 277 9.72 25.69 -9.57
C LYS A 277 8.21 25.59 -9.65
N PHE A 278 7.52 26.30 -8.77
CA PHE A 278 6.07 26.37 -8.77
C PHE A 278 5.61 27.78 -9.12
N SER A 279 4.48 27.85 -9.79
CA SER A 279 3.70 29.05 -10.06
C SER A 279 2.22 28.63 -10.17
N ASP A 280 1.32 29.61 -10.28
CA ASP A 280 -0.11 29.35 -10.36
C ASP A 280 -0.46 28.35 -11.50
N ASP A 281 0.19 28.46 -12.65
CA ASP A 281 -0.10 27.67 -13.84
C ASP A 281 0.87 26.49 -14.06
N MET A 282 1.96 26.42 -13.27
CA MET A 282 3.02 25.46 -13.55
C MET A 282 3.66 24.92 -12.28
N GLN A 283 3.86 23.61 -12.24
CA GLN A 283 4.70 22.94 -11.24
C GLN A 283 5.76 22.11 -11.96
N LEU A 284 7.02 22.45 -11.76
CA LEU A 284 8.16 21.67 -12.26
C LEU A 284 8.98 21.15 -11.10
N SER A 285 9.46 19.92 -11.18
CA SER A 285 10.38 19.35 -10.21
C SER A 285 11.37 18.40 -10.86
N MET A 286 12.58 18.39 -10.34
CA MET A 286 13.62 17.44 -10.68
C MET A 286 14.16 16.83 -9.39
N ILE A 287 14.38 15.53 -9.39
CA ILE A 287 14.88 14.77 -8.24
C ILE A 287 16.02 13.88 -8.71
N VAL A 288 17.09 13.85 -7.93
CA VAL A 288 18.18 12.87 -8.07
C VAL A 288 18.47 12.32 -6.70
N ASN A 289 18.62 11.01 -6.58
CA ASN A 289 18.98 10.33 -5.34
C ASN A 289 19.85 9.11 -5.64
N ALA A 290 20.90 8.93 -4.84
CA ALA A 290 21.70 7.70 -4.90
C ALA A 290 22.29 7.42 -3.51
N ASN A 291 22.29 6.15 -3.09
CA ASN A 291 22.80 5.74 -1.79
C ASN A 291 23.01 4.23 -1.72
N ASN A 292 23.79 3.81 -0.71
CA ASN A 292 23.95 2.41 -0.32
C ASN A 292 23.52 2.14 1.14
N THR A 293 22.46 2.81 1.57
CA THR A 293 21.92 2.80 2.93
C THR A 293 20.52 2.22 3.01
N ASN A 294 20.15 1.33 2.12
CA ASN A 294 18.80 0.72 1.98
C ASN A 294 17.67 1.73 1.79
N ASN A 295 17.98 2.97 1.42
CA ASN A 295 16.96 3.99 1.19
C ASN A 295 16.58 4.05 -0.29
N ARG A 296 15.73 3.13 -0.77
CA ARG A 296 15.14 3.25 -2.12
C ARG A 296 14.24 4.48 -2.15
N GLY A 297 14.56 5.45 -2.96
CA GLY A 297 13.75 6.66 -3.14
C GLY A 297 12.58 6.50 -4.11
N PHE A 298 12.25 5.28 -4.56
CA PHE A 298 11.26 4.99 -5.60
C PHE A 298 10.83 3.52 -5.56
N ASN A 299 9.66 3.21 -6.16
CA ASN A 299 9.27 1.84 -6.46
C ASN A 299 10.12 1.30 -7.61
N ASP A 300 10.75 0.15 -7.43
CA ASP A 300 11.58 -0.46 -8.45
C ASP A 300 10.74 -0.84 -9.69
N ILE A 301 11.05 -0.21 -10.83
CA ILE A 301 10.28 -0.35 -12.06
C ILE A 301 10.50 -1.74 -12.70
N SER A 302 11.68 -2.31 -12.54
CA SER A 302 12.08 -3.54 -13.22
C SER A 302 12.05 -4.78 -12.32
N SER A 303 12.20 -4.63 -11.01
CA SER A 303 12.18 -5.77 -10.08
C SER A 303 10.81 -6.44 -10.01
N GLY A 304 9.73 -5.68 -10.12
CA GLY A 304 8.38 -6.21 -10.17
C GLY A 304 8.15 -7.09 -11.40
N MET A 305 8.68 -6.70 -12.54
CA MET A 305 8.62 -7.49 -13.79
C MET A 305 9.48 -8.76 -13.69
N MET A 306 10.67 -8.64 -13.10
CA MET A 306 11.58 -9.79 -12.93
C MET A 306 11.05 -10.80 -11.90
N SER A 307 10.37 -10.35 -10.85
CA SER A 307 9.80 -11.24 -9.83
C SER A 307 8.67 -12.11 -10.38
N THR A 308 7.92 -11.63 -11.36
CA THR A 308 6.84 -12.39 -12.00
C THR A 308 7.39 -13.62 -12.75
N MET A 309 8.51 -13.47 -13.42
CA MET A 309 9.16 -14.58 -14.13
C MET A 309 9.88 -15.57 -13.19
N ARG A 310 10.52 -15.05 -12.14
CA ARG A 310 11.16 -15.90 -11.12
C ARG A 310 10.16 -16.76 -10.37
N GLY A 311 8.97 -16.24 -10.09
CA GLY A 311 7.89 -17.00 -9.43
C GLY A 311 7.38 -18.19 -10.24
N GLY A 312 7.54 -18.19 -11.57
CA GLY A 312 7.18 -19.31 -12.43
C GLY A 312 8.16 -20.50 -12.37
N ARG A 313 9.34 -20.32 -11.79
CA ARG A 313 10.37 -21.36 -11.67
C ARG A 313 10.56 -21.87 -10.24
N GLY A 314 9.45 -22.14 -9.54
CA GLY A 314 9.46 -23.07 -8.40
C GLY A 314 10.32 -22.71 -7.20
N MET A 315 10.84 -21.52 -7.14
CA MET A 315 11.39 -21.08 -5.88
C MET A 315 10.24 -20.73 -4.94
N GLY A 316 9.91 -21.66 -4.08
CA GLY A 316 9.06 -21.47 -2.90
C GLY A 316 9.65 -20.47 -1.89
N ARG A 317 10.51 -19.59 -2.37
CA ARG A 317 10.91 -18.38 -1.65
C ARG A 317 9.69 -17.48 -1.62
N GLY A 318 8.96 -17.58 -0.54
CA GLY A 318 7.83 -16.73 -0.24
C GLY A 318 8.21 -15.25 -0.36
N VAL A 319 8.05 -14.69 -1.57
CA VAL A 319 7.98 -13.23 -1.77
C VAL A 319 6.72 -12.66 -1.11
N GLY A 320 6.17 -13.38 -0.14
CA GLY A 320 5.06 -13.01 0.72
C GLY A 320 5.48 -12.45 2.07
N GLY A 321 6.75 -12.11 2.26
CA GLY A 321 7.19 -11.36 3.43
C GLY A 321 6.69 -9.93 3.33
N TRP A 322 5.71 -9.57 4.12
CA TRP A 322 5.24 -8.20 4.30
C TRP A 322 6.41 -7.31 4.71
N GLY A 323 6.96 -6.55 3.74
CA GLY A 323 7.56 -5.26 3.98
C GLY A 323 8.77 -5.19 4.92
N GLY A 324 9.85 -5.90 4.62
CA GLY A 324 11.18 -5.59 5.12
C GLY A 324 12.15 -5.43 3.94
N PHE A 325 13.08 -4.48 4.01
CA PHE A 325 14.20 -4.49 3.08
C PHE A 325 15.03 -5.73 3.37
N ASN A 326 14.85 -6.78 2.57
CA ASN A 326 15.66 -7.97 2.64
C ASN A 326 17.03 -7.60 2.08
N GLY A 327 18.10 -7.85 2.84
CA GLY A 327 19.46 -7.65 2.40
C GLY A 327 19.94 -6.20 2.38
N ILE A 328 21.03 -5.99 1.66
CA ILE A 328 21.67 -4.69 1.48
C ILE A 328 21.38 -4.18 0.07
N THR A 329 20.87 -2.95 -0.02
CA THR A 329 20.49 -2.35 -1.30
C THR A 329 21.25 -1.06 -1.55
N THR A 330 21.92 -0.99 -2.71
CA THR A 330 22.42 0.23 -3.34
C THR A 330 21.40 0.68 -4.38
N SER A 331 20.98 1.94 -4.36
CA SER A 331 19.97 2.46 -5.29
C SER A 331 20.38 3.80 -5.86
N TRP A 332 19.89 4.10 -7.07
CA TRP A 332 20.07 5.37 -7.77
C TRP A 332 18.85 5.71 -8.60
N MET A 333 18.51 6.99 -8.66
CA MET A 333 17.41 7.49 -9.47
C MET A 333 17.63 8.91 -9.93
N ALA A 334 17.01 9.25 -11.06
CA ALA A 334 16.84 10.60 -11.55
C ALA A 334 15.44 10.73 -12.16
N GLY A 335 14.73 11.80 -11.83
CA GLY A 335 13.38 12.03 -12.32
C GLY A 335 13.07 13.50 -12.56
N ALA A 336 12.14 13.73 -13.46
CA ALA A 336 11.58 15.05 -13.74
C ALA A 336 10.06 14.93 -13.85
N ASN A 337 9.35 15.90 -13.28
CA ASN A 337 7.90 16.01 -13.34
C ASN A 337 7.48 17.44 -13.65
N GLY A 338 6.48 17.59 -14.50
CA GLY A 338 5.91 18.88 -14.86
C GLY A 338 4.39 18.79 -14.95
N ASN A 339 3.70 19.76 -14.37
CA ASN A 339 2.26 19.95 -14.51
C ASN A 339 1.99 21.39 -14.96
N PHE A 340 1.12 21.54 -15.94
CA PHE A 340 0.81 22.79 -16.59
C PHE A 340 -0.70 22.98 -16.72
N ASN A 341 -1.21 24.14 -16.31
CA ASN A 341 -2.55 24.62 -16.67
C ASN A 341 -2.43 25.46 -17.93
N LEU A 342 -3.14 25.07 -18.97
CA LEU A 342 -3.08 25.69 -20.28
C LEU A 342 -4.49 26.11 -20.75
N LEU A 343 -4.58 27.01 -21.71
CA LEU A 343 -5.83 27.46 -22.33
C LEU A 343 -6.86 28.00 -21.34
N ASP A 344 -6.43 28.86 -20.40
CA ASP A 344 -7.27 29.42 -19.33
C ASP A 344 -7.94 28.30 -18.49
N ASP A 345 -7.15 27.40 -17.95
CA ASP A 345 -7.54 26.24 -17.10
C ASP A 345 -8.46 25.22 -17.79
N ARG A 346 -8.59 25.27 -19.11
CA ARG A 346 -9.36 24.25 -19.85
C ARG A 346 -8.55 23.01 -20.17
N MET A 347 -7.22 23.07 -20.04
CA MET A 347 -6.34 21.94 -20.29
C MET A 347 -5.31 21.82 -19.18
N GLU A 348 -5.33 20.69 -18.49
CA GLU A 348 -4.30 20.28 -17.53
C GLU A 348 -3.41 19.23 -18.21
N LEU A 349 -2.10 19.51 -18.25
CA LEU A 349 -1.10 18.61 -18.82
C LEU A 349 -0.05 18.27 -17.79
N GLY A 350 0.02 17.01 -17.40
CA GLY A 350 1.09 16.44 -16.59
C GLY A 350 2.04 15.60 -17.45
N ALA A 351 3.33 15.68 -17.19
CA ALA A 351 4.33 14.81 -17.80
C ALA A 351 5.40 14.45 -16.76
N ASN A 352 5.83 13.21 -16.76
CA ASN A 352 6.92 12.78 -15.90
C ASN A 352 7.82 11.77 -16.61
N TYR A 353 9.07 11.78 -16.18
CA TYR A 353 10.07 10.82 -16.56
C TYR A 353 10.86 10.40 -15.33
N MET A 354 11.14 9.13 -15.20
CA MET A 354 12.00 8.59 -14.14
C MET A 354 12.91 7.50 -14.71
N TYR A 355 14.17 7.59 -14.36
CA TYR A 355 15.15 6.52 -14.45
C TYR A 355 15.49 6.07 -13.03
N GLY A 356 15.48 4.76 -12.78
CA GLY A 356 15.86 4.21 -11.50
C GLY A 356 16.54 2.86 -11.63
N GLY A 357 17.37 2.53 -10.66
CA GLY A 357 18.04 1.24 -10.61
C GLY A 357 18.43 0.87 -9.19
N SER A 358 18.64 -0.42 -8.97
CA SER A 358 19.09 -0.96 -7.70
C SER A 358 20.01 -2.15 -7.88
N LEU A 359 20.90 -2.33 -6.91
CA LEU A 359 21.65 -3.56 -6.67
C LEU A 359 21.28 -4.03 -5.27
N GLN A 360 20.68 -5.20 -5.17
CA GLN A 360 20.29 -5.81 -3.91
C GLN A 360 21.05 -7.11 -3.71
N GLU A 361 21.61 -7.28 -2.51
CA GLU A 361 22.34 -8.48 -2.08
C GLU A 361 21.66 -9.01 -0.82
N VAL A 362 21.23 -10.26 -0.86
CA VAL A 362 20.51 -10.91 0.24
C VAL A 362 21.25 -12.20 0.60
N GLU A 363 21.60 -12.32 1.86
CA GLU A 363 21.96 -13.57 2.50
C GLU A 363 20.75 -14.03 3.29
N GLU A 364 20.35 -15.27 3.10
CA GLU A 364 19.11 -15.81 3.67
C GLU A 364 19.38 -17.15 4.35
N ASP A 365 18.90 -17.28 5.59
CA ASP A 365 18.82 -18.57 6.30
C ASP A 365 17.34 -18.95 6.40
N VAL A 366 17.00 -20.17 6.02
CA VAL A 366 15.65 -20.72 6.05
C VAL A 366 15.61 -21.97 6.90
N SER A 367 14.63 -22.08 7.78
CA SER A 367 14.24 -23.31 8.45
C SER A 367 12.76 -23.56 8.18
N LYS A 368 12.43 -24.70 7.55
CA LYS A 368 11.05 -25.03 7.17
C LYS A 368 10.67 -26.43 7.67
N THR A 369 9.59 -26.53 8.39
CA THR A 369 8.98 -27.81 8.80
C THR A 369 7.71 -28.04 7.99
N THR A 370 7.68 -29.10 7.19
CA THR A 370 6.53 -29.51 6.37
C THR A 370 5.87 -30.74 6.97
N PHE A 371 4.55 -30.69 7.15
CA PHE A 371 3.76 -31.72 7.78
C PHE A 371 3.20 -32.69 6.75
N LYS A 372 3.43 -34.00 6.93
CA LYS A 372 2.90 -35.09 6.09
C LYS A 372 1.68 -35.73 6.72
N THR A 373 0.92 -36.46 5.92
CA THR A 373 -0.33 -37.13 6.36
C THR A 373 -0.09 -38.36 7.25
N ASP A 374 1.09 -38.97 7.16
CA ASP A 374 1.53 -40.14 7.95
C ASP A 374 2.04 -39.74 9.34
N GLY A 375 2.04 -38.45 9.67
CA GLY A 375 2.51 -37.93 10.93
C GLY A 375 4.01 -37.64 10.97
N THR A 376 4.74 -37.92 9.89
CA THR A 376 6.15 -37.51 9.76
C THR A 376 6.24 -36.05 9.36
N SER A 377 7.43 -35.45 9.50
CA SER A 377 7.69 -34.07 9.05
C SER A 377 9.01 -33.99 8.28
N LEU A 378 9.02 -33.15 7.26
CA LEU A 378 10.25 -32.80 6.56
C LEU A 378 10.85 -31.54 7.18
N LEU A 379 12.09 -31.62 7.59
CA LEU A 379 12.87 -30.54 8.17
C LEU A 379 13.87 -30.05 7.10
N TYR A 380 13.53 -28.94 6.46
CA TYR A 380 14.33 -28.33 5.40
C TYR A 380 15.10 -27.14 5.95
N ASN A 381 16.41 -27.12 5.72
CA ASN A 381 17.27 -25.97 6.02
C ASN A 381 17.97 -25.51 4.75
N GLU A 382 18.11 -24.20 4.59
CA GLU A 382 18.80 -23.60 3.43
C GLU A 382 19.60 -22.37 3.87
N ASN A 383 20.83 -22.27 3.33
CA ASN A 383 21.63 -21.05 3.36
C ASN A 383 21.75 -20.54 1.93
N GLY A 384 21.17 -19.39 1.68
CA GLY A 384 21.08 -18.81 0.34
C GLY A 384 21.78 -17.46 0.22
N TYR A 385 22.31 -17.18 -0.96
CA TYR A 385 22.76 -15.86 -1.37
C TYR A 385 22.09 -15.49 -2.68
N SER A 386 21.53 -14.29 -2.75
CA SER A 386 20.99 -13.75 -3.99
C SER A 386 21.49 -12.33 -4.26
N MET A 387 21.83 -12.05 -5.49
CA MET A 387 22.17 -10.73 -6.01
C MET A 387 21.22 -10.38 -7.14
N THR A 388 20.56 -9.24 -7.03
CA THR A 388 19.66 -8.73 -8.06
C THR A 388 20.05 -7.31 -8.44
N ARG A 389 20.33 -7.08 -9.70
CA ARG A 389 20.57 -5.75 -10.27
C ARG A 389 19.46 -5.42 -11.24
N SER A 390 18.87 -4.24 -11.09
CA SER A 390 17.78 -3.77 -11.94
C SER A 390 18.00 -2.34 -12.39
N ASN A 391 17.55 -2.00 -13.62
CA ASN A 391 17.49 -0.65 -14.14
C ASN A 391 16.19 -0.50 -14.93
N GLY A 392 15.53 0.65 -14.79
CA GLY A 392 14.29 0.89 -15.50
C GLY A 392 14.03 2.35 -15.79
N HIS A 393 13.25 2.57 -16.81
CA HIS A 393 12.77 3.87 -17.24
C HIS A 393 11.25 3.88 -17.19
N ARG A 394 10.68 4.97 -16.71
CA ARG A 394 9.23 5.23 -16.72
C ARG A 394 8.99 6.58 -17.35
N PHE A 395 8.06 6.62 -18.28
CA PHE A 395 7.56 7.82 -18.90
C PHE A 395 6.04 7.85 -18.83
N GLY A 396 5.45 8.96 -18.39
CA GLY A 396 4.00 9.11 -18.28
C GLY A 396 3.53 10.49 -18.67
N ILE A 397 2.32 10.55 -19.20
CA ILE A 397 1.59 11.79 -19.51
C ILE A 397 0.22 11.69 -18.87
N GLU A 398 -0.32 12.81 -18.40
CA GLU A 398 -1.71 12.96 -17.96
C GLU A 398 -2.28 14.21 -18.61
N LEU A 399 -3.37 14.06 -19.33
CA LEU A 399 -4.07 15.12 -20.04
C LEU A 399 -5.54 15.12 -19.64
N ASP A 400 -6.01 16.20 -19.02
CA ASP A 400 -7.45 16.52 -18.89
C ASP A 400 -7.76 17.75 -19.73
N HIS A 401 -8.65 17.61 -20.72
CA HIS A 401 -8.99 18.70 -21.60
C HIS A 401 -10.51 18.87 -21.72
N LYS A 402 -10.98 20.08 -21.42
CA LYS A 402 -12.37 20.52 -21.55
C LYS A 402 -12.55 21.27 -22.85
N PHE A 403 -13.13 20.62 -23.86
CA PHE A 403 -13.51 21.27 -25.13
C PHE A 403 -14.62 22.31 -24.91
N THR A 404 -15.58 21.94 -24.09
CA THR A 404 -16.71 22.77 -23.64
C THR A 404 -17.02 22.43 -22.18
N GLU A 405 -17.92 23.15 -21.52
CA GLU A 405 -18.41 22.80 -20.19
C GLU A 405 -19.11 21.42 -20.12
N ASN A 406 -19.55 20.90 -21.26
CA ASN A 406 -20.27 19.63 -21.35
C ASN A 406 -19.45 18.48 -21.91
N THR A 407 -18.32 18.76 -22.56
CA THR A 407 -17.53 17.76 -23.29
C THR A 407 -16.06 17.85 -22.84
N SER A 408 -15.52 16.75 -22.37
CA SER A 408 -14.10 16.66 -21.99
C SER A 408 -13.53 15.27 -22.26
N ILE A 409 -12.21 15.23 -22.33
CA ILE A 409 -11.44 13.98 -22.38
C ILE A 409 -10.41 13.96 -21.26
N PHE A 410 -10.14 12.75 -20.78
CA PHE A 410 -9.01 12.46 -19.92
C PHE A 410 -8.18 11.36 -20.59
N PHE A 411 -6.86 11.53 -20.63
CA PHE A 411 -5.95 10.56 -21.25
C PHE A 411 -4.67 10.44 -20.45
N ARG A 412 -4.33 9.21 -20.04
CA ARG A 412 -3.15 8.91 -19.20
C ARG A 412 -2.37 7.70 -19.73
N PRO A 413 -1.47 7.90 -20.71
CA PRO A 413 -0.54 6.87 -21.16
C PRO A 413 0.67 6.78 -20.26
N GLN A 414 1.21 5.57 -20.10
CA GLN A 414 2.47 5.30 -19.41
C GLN A 414 3.25 4.24 -20.16
N PHE A 415 4.57 4.42 -20.22
CA PHE A 415 5.50 3.49 -20.83
C PHE A 415 6.65 3.20 -19.86
N ASN A 416 6.91 1.93 -19.61
CA ASN A 416 7.98 1.43 -18.76
C ASN A 416 8.86 0.50 -19.59
N PHE A 417 10.17 0.56 -19.38
CA PHE A 417 11.09 -0.44 -19.94
C PHE A 417 12.27 -0.59 -19.01
N GLY A 418 12.83 -1.80 -18.95
CA GLY A 418 13.91 -2.09 -18.03
C GLY A 418 14.66 -3.37 -18.35
N SER A 419 15.76 -3.53 -17.64
CA SER A 419 16.59 -4.72 -17.71
C SER A 419 17.04 -5.11 -16.31
N GLY A 420 17.26 -6.40 -16.11
CA GLY A 420 17.74 -6.93 -14.86
C GLY A 420 18.73 -8.08 -15.05
N TYR A 421 19.55 -8.27 -14.02
CA TYR A 421 20.41 -9.44 -13.87
C TYR A 421 20.20 -9.98 -12.46
N PHE A 422 20.10 -11.29 -12.31
CA PHE A 422 20.10 -11.93 -11.02
C PHE A 422 21.05 -13.11 -10.98
N LYS A 423 21.53 -13.42 -9.80
CA LYS A 423 22.33 -14.59 -9.47
C LYS A 423 21.88 -15.10 -8.11
N GLU A 424 21.68 -16.40 -8.01
CA GLU A 424 21.29 -17.08 -6.77
C GLU A 424 22.17 -18.30 -6.56
N THR A 425 22.57 -18.52 -5.32
CA THR A 425 23.23 -19.74 -4.89
C THR A 425 22.60 -20.17 -3.58
N SER A 426 22.43 -21.47 -3.39
CA SER A 426 22.00 -22.01 -2.10
C SER A 426 22.64 -23.35 -1.80
N ASP A 427 22.89 -23.60 -0.53
CA ASP A 427 23.19 -24.92 0.04
C ASP A 427 21.99 -25.33 0.89
N TYR A 428 21.47 -26.53 0.68
CA TYR A 428 20.27 -27.00 1.34
C TYR A 428 20.40 -28.43 1.83
N SER A 429 19.59 -28.75 2.86
CA SER A 429 19.40 -30.13 3.36
C SER A 429 17.96 -30.36 3.78
N THR A 430 17.48 -31.58 3.56
CA THR A 430 16.19 -32.05 4.04
C THR A 430 16.39 -33.29 4.89
N ASN A 431 15.83 -33.28 6.10
CA ASN A 431 15.77 -34.42 7.00
C ASN A 431 14.30 -34.82 7.17
N THR A 432 14.03 -36.13 7.31
CA THR A 432 12.71 -36.62 7.65
C THR A 432 12.66 -36.97 9.12
N ASP A 433 11.78 -36.34 9.87
CA ASP A 433 11.47 -36.68 11.23
C ASP A 433 10.45 -37.85 11.24
N ILE A 434 10.89 -39.03 11.61
CA ILE A 434 10.07 -40.24 11.73
C ILE A 434 9.65 -40.57 13.17
N SER A 435 9.88 -39.66 14.11
CA SER A 435 9.59 -39.83 15.52
C SER A 435 8.15 -40.30 15.80
N ALA A 436 7.19 -39.82 14.98
CA ALA A 436 5.79 -40.23 15.12
C ALA A 436 5.53 -41.70 14.79
N LEU A 437 6.34 -42.30 13.91
CA LEU A 437 6.23 -43.70 13.50
C LEU A 437 6.98 -44.63 14.46
N THR A 438 8.15 -44.23 14.93
CA THR A 438 9.04 -45.05 15.75
C THR A 438 8.76 -44.91 17.26
N GLY A 439 8.08 -43.83 17.66
CA GLY A 439 7.84 -43.47 19.07
C GLY A 439 9.10 -42.94 19.80
N ASN A 440 10.19 -42.70 19.10
CA ASN A 440 11.45 -42.19 19.67
C ASN A 440 11.72 -40.75 19.13
N GLN A 441 11.76 -39.76 20.04
CA GLN A 441 11.84 -38.33 19.69
C GLN A 441 13.15 -37.88 18.97
N SER A 442 14.09 -38.79 18.69
CA SER A 442 15.38 -38.49 18.10
C SER A 442 15.59 -39.12 16.72
N ASP A 443 14.57 -39.81 16.18
CA ASP A 443 14.72 -40.50 14.92
C ASP A 443 14.50 -39.58 13.74
N ILE A 444 15.62 -38.97 13.32
CA ILE A 444 15.71 -38.08 12.15
C ILE A 444 16.61 -38.73 11.11
N LEU A 445 16.09 -38.85 9.89
CA LEU A 445 16.83 -39.39 8.74
C LEU A 445 17.24 -38.25 7.81
N GLU A 446 18.47 -38.24 7.36
CA GLU A 446 18.88 -37.35 6.26
C GLU A 446 18.24 -37.86 4.98
N SER A 447 17.40 -37.07 4.32
CA SER A 447 16.74 -37.46 3.07
C SER A 447 17.54 -37.02 1.86
N ASN A 448 17.89 -35.76 1.82
CA ASN A 448 18.71 -35.21 0.75
C ASN A 448 19.49 -33.98 1.18
N SER A 449 20.56 -33.70 0.45
CA SER A 449 21.32 -32.46 0.59
C SER A 449 21.93 -32.06 -0.76
N GLY A 450 22.20 -30.79 -0.94
CA GLY A 450 22.76 -30.34 -2.24
C GLY A 450 23.03 -28.85 -2.28
N ASN A 451 23.39 -28.44 -3.48
CA ASN A 451 23.59 -27.02 -3.81
C ASN A 451 22.87 -26.64 -5.09
N SER A 452 22.56 -25.36 -5.22
CA SER A 452 21.99 -24.83 -6.45
C SER A 452 22.63 -23.51 -6.86
N PHE A 453 22.69 -23.28 -8.15
CA PHE A 453 23.13 -22.05 -8.77
C PHE A 453 22.17 -21.70 -9.90
N THR A 454 21.61 -20.49 -9.86
CA THR A 454 20.77 -19.96 -10.93
C THR A 454 21.19 -18.54 -11.24
N ASP A 455 21.32 -18.21 -12.51
CA ASP A 455 21.50 -16.83 -12.95
C ASP A 455 20.68 -16.52 -14.20
N GLY A 456 20.48 -15.22 -14.47
CA GLY A 456 19.74 -14.81 -15.66
C GLY A 456 19.76 -13.32 -15.90
N ILE A 457 19.54 -12.96 -17.18
CA ILE A 457 19.35 -11.59 -17.65
C ILE A 457 17.92 -11.46 -18.15
N SER A 458 17.22 -10.43 -17.71
CA SER A 458 15.87 -10.12 -18.17
C SER A 458 15.79 -8.76 -18.84
N ASN A 459 14.93 -8.64 -19.86
CA ASN A 459 14.55 -7.39 -20.49
C ASN A 459 13.03 -7.32 -20.58
N SER A 460 12.46 -6.18 -20.24
CA SER A 460 11.01 -6.01 -20.22
C SER A 460 10.58 -4.64 -20.70
N TRP A 461 9.39 -4.56 -21.27
CA TRP A 461 8.71 -3.32 -21.51
C TRP A 461 7.20 -3.45 -21.26
N GLU A 462 6.57 -2.35 -20.91
CA GLU A 462 5.14 -2.25 -20.68
C GLU A 462 4.63 -0.90 -21.21
N ALA A 463 3.57 -0.92 -22.00
CA ALA A 463 2.81 0.24 -22.42
C ALA A 463 1.38 0.12 -21.90
N ARG A 464 0.98 1.00 -21.00
CA ARG A 464 -0.38 1.02 -20.46
C ARG A 464 -1.00 2.40 -20.56
N GLY A 465 -2.32 2.47 -20.61
CA GLY A 465 -2.97 3.77 -20.59
C GLY A 465 -4.47 3.66 -20.39
N PHE A 466 -5.02 4.80 -20.06
CA PHE A 466 -6.45 5.00 -19.85
C PHE A 466 -6.90 6.23 -20.61
N PHE A 467 -7.98 6.09 -21.35
CA PHE A 467 -8.68 7.16 -22.07
C PHE A 467 -10.13 7.21 -21.60
N LEU A 468 -10.64 8.41 -21.33
CA LEU A 468 -12.02 8.63 -20.94
C LEU A 468 -12.60 9.83 -21.69
N PHE A 469 -13.64 9.59 -22.47
CA PHE A 469 -14.49 10.62 -23.05
C PHE A 469 -15.69 10.86 -22.15
N ARG A 470 -16.02 12.12 -21.88
CA ARG A 470 -17.10 12.54 -20.98
C ARG A 470 -18.02 13.56 -21.68
N GLN A 471 -19.32 13.29 -21.65
CA GLN A 471 -20.35 14.14 -22.28
C GLN A 471 -21.56 14.32 -21.35
N ARG A 472 -21.94 15.56 -21.04
CA ARG A 472 -23.22 15.91 -20.41
C ARG A 472 -24.29 16.12 -21.50
N LEU A 473 -25.47 15.57 -21.29
CA LEU A 473 -26.53 15.52 -22.32
C LEU A 473 -27.77 16.32 -21.87
N GLY A 474 -27.74 17.63 -22.02
CA GLY A 474 -28.89 18.55 -21.90
C GLY A 474 -29.56 18.62 -20.53
N LYS A 475 -30.04 17.51 -19.99
CA LYS A 475 -30.69 17.42 -18.67
C LYS A 475 -29.64 17.27 -17.56
N PRO A 476 -29.66 18.09 -16.47
CA PRO A 476 -28.73 17.95 -15.36
C PRO A 476 -28.67 16.52 -14.81
N GLY A 477 -27.43 15.98 -14.61
CA GLY A 477 -27.20 14.61 -14.18
C GLY A 477 -27.33 13.53 -15.24
N ARG A 478 -27.72 13.88 -16.51
CA ARG A 478 -27.67 12.94 -17.63
C ARG A 478 -26.29 12.97 -18.26
N THR A 479 -25.60 11.85 -18.25
CA THR A 479 -24.22 11.75 -18.71
C THR A 479 -24.00 10.52 -19.59
N LEU A 480 -23.06 10.67 -20.49
CA LEU A 480 -22.49 9.60 -21.29
C LEU A 480 -21.00 9.58 -21.07
N SER A 481 -20.41 8.42 -20.78
CA SER A 481 -18.97 8.24 -20.75
C SER A 481 -18.55 6.99 -21.52
N VAL A 482 -17.38 7.08 -22.15
CA VAL A 482 -16.74 5.98 -22.85
C VAL A 482 -15.30 5.94 -22.36
N SER A 483 -14.88 4.85 -21.74
CA SER A 483 -13.48 4.63 -21.38
C SER A 483 -12.86 3.50 -22.17
N LEU A 484 -11.57 3.63 -22.42
CA LEU A 484 -10.71 2.61 -23.00
C LEU A 484 -9.48 2.47 -22.11
N ASP A 485 -9.12 1.25 -21.77
CA ASP A 485 -7.87 0.93 -21.09
C ASP A 485 -7.10 -0.08 -21.92
N TYR A 486 -5.78 0.06 -21.90
CA TYR A 486 -4.88 -0.90 -22.54
C TYR A 486 -3.67 -1.17 -21.66
N ASN A 487 -3.17 -2.41 -21.75
CA ASN A 487 -1.90 -2.80 -21.17
C ASN A 487 -1.26 -3.83 -22.10
N PHE A 488 -0.10 -3.46 -22.64
CA PHE A 488 0.74 -4.32 -23.48
C PHE A 488 2.07 -4.48 -22.78
N SER A 489 2.51 -5.72 -22.59
CA SER A 489 3.76 -6.02 -21.91
C SER A 489 4.49 -7.17 -22.60
N GLU A 490 5.80 -7.11 -22.53
CA GLU A 490 6.67 -8.16 -23.00
C GLU A 490 7.87 -8.28 -22.07
N ASN A 491 8.26 -9.52 -21.80
CA ASN A 491 9.34 -9.82 -20.88
C ASN A 491 10.11 -11.04 -21.42
N ASN A 492 11.42 -10.92 -21.51
CA ASN A 492 12.32 -11.97 -21.95
C ASN A 492 13.36 -12.25 -20.86
N MET A 493 13.70 -13.49 -20.64
CA MET A 493 14.73 -13.91 -19.71
C MET A 493 15.55 -15.05 -20.27
N ASP A 494 16.89 -14.90 -20.25
CA ASP A 494 17.89 -15.91 -20.58
C ASP A 494 18.72 -16.20 -19.33
N GLY A 495 19.00 -17.47 -19.05
CA GLY A 495 19.81 -17.82 -17.90
C GLY A 495 20.26 -19.26 -17.85
N THR A 496 20.94 -19.62 -16.76
CA THR A 496 21.39 -20.97 -16.48
C THR A 496 20.87 -21.46 -15.13
N ASN A 497 20.66 -22.76 -15.02
CA ASN A 497 20.29 -23.43 -13.77
C ASN A 497 21.19 -24.65 -13.59
N ARG A 498 21.86 -24.73 -12.44
CA ARG A 498 22.75 -25.86 -12.10
C ARG A 498 22.42 -26.28 -10.67
N SER A 499 22.37 -27.59 -10.46
CA SER A 499 22.22 -28.13 -9.11
C SER A 499 22.88 -29.50 -9.03
N GLU A 500 23.31 -29.84 -7.83
CA GLU A 500 23.76 -31.16 -7.43
C GLU A 500 22.96 -31.55 -6.18
N THR A 501 22.25 -32.67 -6.27
CA THR A 501 21.44 -33.19 -5.16
C THR A 501 21.93 -34.61 -4.85
N VAL A 502 22.25 -34.85 -3.58
CA VAL A 502 22.61 -36.18 -3.05
C VAL A 502 21.42 -36.67 -2.23
N THR A 503 20.78 -37.71 -2.67
CA THR A 503 19.65 -38.35 -2.01
C THR A 503 20.12 -39.56 -1.24
N GLN A 504 19.67 -39.71 0.01
CA GLN A 504 19.94 -40.89 0.85
C GLN A 504 18.84 -41.91 0.61
N LEU A 505 19.22 -43.16 0.29
CA LEU A 505 18.30 -44.25 0.06
C LEU A 505 18.17 -45.12 1.31
N TYR A 506 16.94 -45.47 1.67
CA TYR A 506 16.63 -46.28 2.85
C TYR A 506 15.71 -47.48 2.46
N ASP A 507 15.83 -48.57 3.20
CA ASP A 507 14.89 -49.70 3.11
C ASP A 507 13.59 -49.44 3.95
N ASP A 508 12.63 -50.36 3.84
CA ASP A 508 11.33 -50.25 4.58
C ASP A 508 11.47 -50.25 6.11
N ASN A 509 12.65 -50.58 6.64
CA ASN A 509 12.98 -50.51 8.06
C ASN A 509 13.89 -49.33 8.43
N TYR A 510 14.00 -48.36 7.55
CA TYR A 510 14.88 -47.18 7.67
C TYR A 510 16.38 -47.53 7.71
N GLY A 511 16.77 -48.68 7.19
CA GLY A 511 18.16 -49.07 7.03
C GLY A 511 18.78 -48.39 5.80
N PHE A 512 19.90 -47.70 6.00
CA PHE A 512 20.60 -47.01 4.91
C PHE A 512 21.10 -47.99 3.83
N LEU A 513 20.70 -47.75 2.59
CA LEU A 513 21.08 -48.59 1.41
C LEU A 513 22.20 -47.97 0.61
N GLY A 514 22.31 -46.65 0.52
CA GLY A 514 23.29 -45.94 -0.30
C GLY A 514 22.88 -44.50 -0.62
N THR A 515 23.60 -43.89 -1.53
CA THR A 515 23.31 -42.53 -2.01
C THR A 515 23.17 -42.51 -3.52
N GLU A 516 22.29 -41.67 -4.02
CA GLU A 516 22.15 -41.31 -5.42
C GLU A 516 22.46 -39.82 -5.60
N THR A 517 23.17 -39.51 -6.69
CA THR A 517 23.53 -38.12 -6.98
C THR A 517 22.91 -37.72 -8.32
N GLU A 518 22.11 -36.67 -8.30
CA GLU A 518 21.54 -36.07 -9.50
C GLU A 518 22.24 -34.73 -9.76
N GLU A 519 22.68 -34.53 -10.99
CA GLU A 519 23.28 -33.28 -11.45
C GLU A 519 22.41 -32.67 -12.55
N ILE A 520 21.97 -31.43 -12.37
CA ILE A 520 21.24 -30.65 -13.36
C ILE A 520 22.17 -29.54 -13.86
N ASP A 521 22.36 -29.44 -15.18
CA ASP A 521 23.00 -28.29 -15.83
C ASP A 521 22.17 -27.92 -17.07
N GLN A 522 21.48 -26.82 -17.01
CA GLN A 522 20.50 -26.38 -17.99
C GLN A 522 20.67 -24.91 -18.34
N LYS A 523 20.49 -24.58 -19.61
CA LYS A 523 20.24 -23.23 -20.09
C LYS A 523 18.74 -23.06 -20.33
N TYR A 524 18.18 -21.90 -19.99
CA TYR A 524 16.77 -21.64 -20.26
C TYR A 524 16.54 -20.30 -20.94
N PHE A 525 15.47 -20.25 -21.72
CA PHE A 525 14.91 -19.06 -22.30
C PHE A 525 13.43 -18.97 -21.95
N GLN A 526 13.01 -17.85 -21.41
CA GLN A 526 11.61 -17.56 -21.10
C GLN A 526 11.17 -16.30 -21.84
N TYR A 527 10.00 -16.39 -22.44
CA TYR A 527 9.30 -15.27 -23.08
C TYR A 527 7.91 -15.19 -22.54
N GLU A 528 7.49 -14.00 -22.11
CA GLU A 528 6.11 -13.72 -21.73
C GLU A 528 5.65 -12.44 -22.41
N SER A 529 4.46 -12.48 -23.03
CA SER A 529 3.75 -11.28 -23.44
C SER A 529 2.34 -11.27 -22.92
N GLY A 530 1.91 -10.07 -22.46
CA GLY A 530 0.56 -9.81 -21.97
C GLY A 530 -0.05 -8.67 -22.77
N ASN A 531 -1.21 -8.92 -23.40
CA ASN A 531 -1.95 -7.91 -24.14
C ASN A 531 -3.35 -7.80 -23.54
N ARG A 532 -3.75 -6.62 -23.09
CA ARG A 532 -5.08 -6.36 -22.58
C ARG A 532 -5.65 -5.10 -23.21
N LEU A 533 -6.89 -5.18 -23.62
CA LEU A 533 -7.67 -4.07 -24.14
C LEU A 533 -9.06 -4.09 -23.51
N GLY A 534 -9.38 -3.05 -22.76
CA GLY A 534 -10.69 -2.86 -22.12
C GLY A 534 -11.47 -1.69 -22.70
N GLY A 535 -12.76 -1.83 -22.77
CA GLY A 535 -13.68 -0.77 -23.14
C GLY A 535 -14.90 -0.76 -22.23
N ARG A 536 -15.32 0.42 -21.77
CA ARG A 536 -16.53 0.58 -20.98
C ARG A 536 -17.35 1.76 -21.50
N PHE A 537 -18.63 1.49 -21.69
CA PHE A 537 -19.67 2.45 -21.97
C PHE A 537 -20.56 2.61 -20.74
N SER A 538 -20.84 3.84 -20.31
CA SER A 538 -21.78 4.13 -19.24
C SER A 538 -22.73 5.27 -19.63
N TYR A 539 -24.02 5.04 -19.44
CA TYR A 539 -25.07 6.03 -19.62
C TYR A 539 -25.85 6.19 -18.32
N THR A 540 -25.93 7.42 -17.83
CA THR A 540 -26.67 7.76 -16.61
C THR A 540 -27.89 8.61 -16.94
N GLU A 541 -29.04 8.17 -16.47
CA GLU A 541 -30.34 8.88 -16.58
C GLU A 541 -30.84 9.30 -15.20
N PRO A 542 -31.04 10.59 -14.94
CA PRO A 542 -31.70 11.08 -13.72
C PRO A 542 -33.22 10.83 -13.83
N LEU A 543 -33.73 9.92 -13.00
CA LEU A 543 -35.15 9.55 -12.96
C LEU A 543 -36.02 10.52 -12.17
N TYR A 544 -35.49 11.00 -11.00
CA TYR A 544 -36.25 11.87 -10.11
C TYR A 544 -35.35 12.93 -9.42
N LYS A 545 -35.54 14.20 -9.75
CA LYS A 545 -35.01 15.41 -9.08
C LYS A 545 -33.52 15.30 -8.72
N GLU A 546 -32.69 14.79 -9.59
CA GLU A 546 -31.26 14.57 -9.35
C GLU A 546 -30.95 13.77 -8.06
N ARG A 547 -31.93 12.96 -7.61
CA ARG A 547 -31.78 12.12 -6.43
C ARG A 547 -31.81 10.63 -6.74
N LEU A 548 -32.54 10.24 -7.79
CA LEU A 548 -32.63 8.87 -8.23
C LEU A 548 -32.08 8.76 -9.65
N PHE A 549 -31.08 7.92 -9.82
CA PHE A 549 -30.37 7.71 -11.08
C PHE A 549 -30.45 6.24 -11.48
N LEU A 550 -30.59 6.02 -12.77
CA LEU A 550 -30.35 4.71 -13.36
C LEU A 550 -29.13 4.80 -14.26
N GLU A 551 -28.16 3.93 -14.00
CA GLU A 551 -26.98 3.79 -14.83
C GLU A 551 -27.05 2.46 -15.57
N ALA A 552 -26.84 2.50 -16.88
CA ALA A 552 -26.63 1.33 -17.71
C ALA A 552 -25.17 1.27 -18.15
N THR A 553 -24.54 0.15 -17.91
CA THR A 553 -23.12 -0.06 -18.23
C THR A 553 -22.94 -1.27 -19.13
N TYR A 554 -22.02 -1.16 -20.06
CA TYR A 554 -21.49 -2.28 -20.81
C TYR A 554 -19.97 -2.18 -20.84
N SER A 555 -19.27 -3.24 -20.47
CA SER A 555 -17.84 -3.33 -20.61
C SER A 555 -17.43 -4.63 -21.31
N ILE A 556 -16.33 -4.54 -22.03
CA ILE A 556 -15.67 -5.67 -22.65
C ILE A 556 -14.18 -5.55 -22.37
N ASN A 557 -13.58 -6.64 -21.89
CA ASN A 557 -12.15 -6.77 -21.70
C ASN A 557 -11.67 -7.97 -22.50
N TRP A 558 -10.72 -7.74 -23.36
CA TRP A 558 -9.98 -8.80 -24.04
C TRP A 558 -8.59 -8.84 -23.49
N SER A 559 -8.11 -10.03 -23.17
CA SER A 559 -6.71 -10.24 -22.77
C SER A 559 -6.16 -11.46 -23.48
N ARG A 560 -4.89 -11.38 -23.85
CA ARG A 560 -4.14 -12.50 -24.41
C ARG A 560 -2.76 -12.53 -23.75
N SER A 561 -2.42 -13.65 -23.13
CA SER A 561 -1.08 -13.94 -22.67
C SER A 561 -0.45 -15.04 -23.54
N HIS A 562 0.84 -14.88 -23.80
CA HIS A 562 1.64 -15.87 -24.52
C HIS A 562 2.92 -16.09 -23.70
N SER A 563 3.14 -17.31 -23.27
CA SER A 563 4.28 -17.73 -22.46
C SER A 563 5.00 -18.85 -23.18
N VAL A 564 6.31 -18.72 -23.32
CA VAL A 564 7.22 -19.74 -23.87
C VAL A 564 8.29 -19.98 -22.82
N ASN A 565 8.51 -21.23 -22.49
CA ASN A 565 9.60 -21.68 -21.64
C ASN A 565 10.37 -22.75 -22.39
N ASN A 566 11.60 -22.46 -22.80
CA ASN A 566 12.51 -23.42 -23.46
C ASN A 566 13.67 -23.71 -22.53
N THR A 567 13.94 -24.98 -22.30
CA THR A 567 15.05 -25.47 -21.47
C THR A 567 15.92 -26.36 -22.32
N TYR A 568 17.24 -26.18 -22.22
CA TYR A 568 18.26 -26.92 -23.01
C TYR A 568 19.21 -27.62 -22.03
N ASN A 569 19.33 -28.91 -22.10
CA ASN A 569 20.22 -29.67 -21.23
C ASN A 569 21.67 -29.60 -21.70
N TYR A 570 22.60 -29.61 -20.73
CA TYR A 570 24.02 -29.71 -21.03
C TYR A 570 24.41 -31.16 -21.34
N ASN A 571 24.98 -31.37 -22.49
CA ASN A 571 25.45 -32.70 -22.94
C ASN A 571 26.91 -32.89 -22.56
N LYS A 572 27.17 -33.69 -21.53
CA LYS A 572 28.52 -33.98 -21.04
C LYS A 572 29.46 -34.61 -22.10
N ALA A 573 28.88 -35.30 -23.09
CA ALA A 573 29.69 -35.97 -24.13
C ALA A 573 30.18 -34.98 -25.19
N THR A 574 29.38 -33.95 -25.51
CA THR A 574 29.74 -32.94 -26.51
C THR A 574 30.36 -31.67 -25.87
N GLY A 575 30.15 -31.46 -24.58
CA GLY A 575 30.55 -30.25 -23.88
C GLY A 575 29.76 -29.01 -24.28
N LEU A 576 28.56 -29.18 -24.85
CA LEU A 576 27.68 -28.12 -25.33
C LEU A 576 26.25 -28.36 -24.83
N TYR A 577 25.45 -27.30 -24.76
CA TYR A 577 24.01 -27.46 -24.60
C TYR A 577 23.38 -28.01 -25.88
N ASP A 578 22.30 -28.75 -25.75
CA ASP A 578 21.58 -29.34 -26.87
C ASP A 578 21.06 -28.27 -27.83
N ASP A 579 21.01 -28.57 -29.13
CA ASP A 579 20.56 -27.65 -30.18
C ASP A 579 19.04 -27.38 -30.12
N GLY A 580 18.24 -28.31 -29.57
CA GLY A 580 16.78 -28.19 -29.41
C GLY A 580 16.37 -28.10 -27.94
N PRO A 581 15.21 -27.50 -27.66
CA PRO A 581 14.69 -27.48 -26.31
C PRO A 581 14.26 -28.87 -25.86
N ASP A 582 14.54 -29.19 -24.61
CA ASP A 582 14.08 -30.42 -23.98
C ASP A 582 12.54 -30.44 -23.93
N PRO A 583 11.89 -31.46 -24.52
CA PRO A 583 10.44 -31.49 -24.61
C PRO A 583 9.74 -31.62 -23.25
N VAL A 584 10.38 -32.21 -22.23
CA VAL A 584 9.83 -32.41 -20.91
C VAL A 584 9.79 -31.09 -20.12
N TYR A 585 10.88 -30.30 -20.24
CA TYR A 585 11.05 -29.06 -19.49
C TYR A 585 10.64 -27.81 -20.28
N SER A 586 10.16 -27.97 -21.51
CA SER A 586 9.78 -26.89 -22.40
C SER A 586 8.29 -26.87 -22.70
N SER A 587 7.75 -25.67 -22.82
CA SER A 587 6.31 -25.49 -23.09
C SER A 587 6.00 -24.14 -23.72
N GLU A 588 4.92 -24.08 -24.46
CA GLU A 588 4.30 -22.86 -24.98
C GLU A 588 2.83 -22.81 -24.56
N LEU A 589 2.39 -21.69 -24.00
CA LEU A 589 1.01 -21.45 -23.63
C LEU A 589 0.51 -20.15 -24.22
N ILE A 590 -0.64 -20.22 -24.90
CA ILE A 590 -1.43 -19.06 -25.31
C ILE A 590 -2.76 -19.11 -24.56
N ASN A 591 -3.03 -18.11 -23.76
CA ASN A 591 -4.32 -17.93 -23.08
C ASN A 591 -5.01 -16.69 -23.64
N GLU A 592 -6.21 -16.82 -24.14
CA GLU A 592 -7.05 -15.72 -24.59
C GLU A 592 -8.34 -15.69 -23.78
N TYR A 593 -8.65 -14.52 -23.23
CA TYR A 593 -9.79 -14.32 -22.37
C TYR A 593 -10.59 -13.09 -22.77
N ILE A 594 -11.90 -13.28 -22.94
CA ILE A 594 -12.86 -12.21 -23.20
C ILE A 594 -13.86 -12.17 -22.05
N ASP A 595 -13.84 -11.09 -21.28
CA ASP A 595 -14.81 -10.78 -20.23
C ASP A 595 -15.73 -9.68 -20.71
N GLN A 596 -17.04 -9.94 -20.67
CA GLN A 596 -18.06 -8.95 -20.97
C GLN A 596 -18.92 -8.74 -19.75
N ARG A 597 -19.37 -7.51 -19.52
CA ARG A 597 -20.25 -7.18 -18.41
C ARG A 597 -21.33 -6.23 -18.87
N ALA A 598 -22.57 -6.64 -18.81
CA ALA A 598 -23.74 -5.80 -19.04
C ALA A 598 -24.47 -5.60 -17.71
N GLY A 599 -24.59 -4.37 -17.26
CA GLY A 599 -25.09 -4.05 -15.91
C GLY A 599 -26.08 -2.91 -15.88
N LEU A 600 -26.94 -2.97 -14.88
CA LEU A 600 -27.84 -1.89 -14.47
C LEU A 600 -27.58 -1.57 -13.01
N ASN A 601 -27.49 -0.29 -12.68
CA ASN A 601 -27.28 0.21 -11.33
C ASN A 601 -28.32 1.30 -11.03
N LEU A 602 -29.11 1.11 -9.98
CA LEU A 602 -30.06 2.08 -9.48
C LEU A 602 -29.46 2.75 -8.23
N GLN A 603 -29.23 4.06 -8.30
CA GLN A 603 -28.65 4.83 -7.21
C GLN A 603 -29.62 5.92 -6.76
N TRP A 604 -29.89 5.92 -5.45
CA TRP A 604 -30.55 7.03 -4.77
C TRP A 604 -29.52 7.79 -3.93
N GLN A 605 -29.53 9.13 -4.03
CA GLN A 605 -28.64 9.99 -3.26
C GLN A 605 -29.34 11.23 -2.71
N LYS A 606 -29.02 11.59 -1.48
CA LYS A 606 -29.52 12.82 -0.83
C LYS A 606 -28.59 13.20 0.33
N ASP A 607 -28.16 14.46 0.37
CA ASP A 607 -27.39 15.06 1.46
C ASP A 607 -26.15 14.21 1.88
N GLY A 608 -25.44 13.63 0.89
CA GLY A 608 -24.28 12.78 1.10
C GLY A 608 -24.60 11.31 1.46
N THR A 609 -25.90 10.96 1.61
CA THR A 609 -26.34 9.57 1.77
C THR A 609 -26.61 8.96 0.41
N VAL A 610 -26.10 7.75 0.15
CA VAL A 610 -26.24 7.02 -1.10
C VAL A 610 -26.73 5.62 -0.81
N PHE A 611 -27.72 5.16 -1.56
CA PHE A 611 -28.12 3.76 -1.69
C PHE A 611 -28.02 3.36 -3.14
N ALA A 612 -27.23 2.33 -3.43
CA ALA A 612 -27.11 1.80 -4.78
C ALA A 612 -27.32 0.29 -4.78
N LEU A 613 -28.02 -0.21 -5.78
CA LEU A 613 -28.24 -1.62 -6.03
C LEU A 613 -28.05 -1.88 -7.52
N GLY A 614 -27.13 -2.77 -7.83
CA GLY A 614 -26.80 -3.13 -9.20
C GLY A 614 -26.81 -4.63 -9.43
N ALA A 615 -27.02 -5.02 -10.65
CA ALA A 615 -26.82 -6.38 -11.11
C ALA A 615 -26.23 -6.34 -12.52
N SER A 616 -25.31 -7.25 -12.79
CA SER A 616 -24.73 -7.42 -14.12
C SER A 616 -24.67 -8.88 -14.51
N ALA A 617 -24.88 -9.16 -15.79
CA ALA A 617 -24.53 -10.42 -16.42
C ALA A 617 -23.08 -10.32 -16.91
N GLN A 618 -22.30 -11.36 -16.68
CA GLN A 618 -20.88 -11.43 -17.00
C GLN A 618 -20.62 -12.70 -17.85
N PRO A 619 -20.83 -12.65 -19.17
CA PRO A 619 -20.41 -13.72 -20.06
C PRO A 619 -18.90 -13.67 -20.26
N ASN A 620 -18.26 -14.79 -20.00
CA ASN A 620 -16.81 -14.99 -20.11
C ASN A 620 -16.52 -16.08 -21.13
N HIS A 621 -15.48 -15.89 -21.91
CA HIS A 621 -14.95 -16.84 -22.85
C HIS A 621 -13.46 -16.97 -22.67
N THR A 622 -12.99 -18.19 -22.41
CA THR A 622 -11.57 -18.52 -22.24
C THR A 622 -11.18 -19.55 -23.28
N MET A 623 -10.06 -19.31 -23.95
CA MET A 623 -9.44 -20.23 -24.88
C MET A 623 -7.96 -20.39 -24.49
N ASN A 624 -7.56 -21.62 -24.24
CA ASN A 624 -6.16 -21.98 -23.95
C ASN A 624 -5.66 -22.84 -25.08
N VAL A 625 -4.46 -22.57 -25.55
CA VAL A 625 -3.70 -23.45 -26.44
C VAL A 625 -2.37 -23.72 -25.78
N THR A 626 -2.08 -24.98 -25.55
CA THR A 626 -0.85 -25.41 -24.90
C THR A 626 -0.10 -26.37 -25.79
N THR A 627 1.18 -26.17 -25.94
CA THR A 627 2.11 -27.09 -26.60
C THR A 627 3.14 -27.51 -25.58
N SER A 628 3.20 -28.81 -25.31
CA SER A 628 4.19 -29.47 -24.46
C SER A 628 4.53 -30.82 -25.05
N GLN A 629 5.79 -31.23 -24.99
CA GLN A 629 6.28 -32.49 -25.57
C GLN A 629 5.95 -32.68 -27.09
N GLY A 630 5.82 -31.56 -27.82
CA GLY A 630 5.42 -31.57 -29.23
C GLY A 630 3.95 -31.85 -29.50
N VAL A 631 3.14 -32.01 -28.46
CA VAL A 631 1.68 -32.16 -28.53
C VAL A 631 1.01 -30.80 -28.25
N THR A 632 0.06 -30.44 -29.09
CA THR A 632 -0.73 -29.21 -28.92
C THR A 632 -2.14 -29.60 -28.53
N ASP A 633 -2.59 -29.11 -27.36
CA ASP A 633 -3.96 -29.21 -26.87
C ASP A 633 -4.64 -27.86 -26.80
N SER A 634 -5.97 -27.85 -26.95
CA SER A 634 -6.74 -26.59 -26.85
C SER A 634 -8.03 -26.79 -26.07
N THR A 635 -8.29 -25.86 -25.18
CA THR A 635 -9.49 -25.81 -24.37
C THR A 635 -10.29 -24.55 -24.68
N ASP A 636 -11.56 -24.68 -25.03
CA ASP A 636 -12.53 -23.58 -25.24
C ASP A 636 -13.63 -23.68 -24.18
N TYR A 637 -13.80 -22.62 -23.41
CA TYR A 637 -14.68 -22.62 -22.25
C TYR A 637 -15.49 -21.33 -22.15
N LYS A 638 -16.82 -21.45 -21.98
CA LYS A 638 -17.74 -20.32 -21.88
C LYS A 638 -18.61 -20.44 -20.64
N VAL A 639 -18.69 -19.34 -19.88
CA VAL A 639 -19.51 -19.28 -18.69
C VAL A 639 -20.23 -17.92 -18.62
N VAL A 640 -21.42 -17.91 -18.03
CA VAL A 640 -22.16 -16.67 -17.73
C VAL A 640 -22.35 -16.58 -16.22
N ASN A 641 -21.70 -15.61 -15.60
CA ASN A 641 -21.84 -15.29 -14.19
C ASN A 641 -22.79 -14.11 -13.97
N TRP A 642 -23.41 -14.08 -12.80
CA TRP A 642 -24.19 -12.95 -12.34
C TRP A 642 -23.43 -12.23 -11.24
N ALA A 643 -23.17 -10.95 -11.44
CA ALA A 643 -22.38 -10.14 -10.51
C ALA A 643 -23.26 -9.06 -9.87
N PRO A 644 -23.87 -9.33 -8.72
CA PRO A 644 -24.64 -8.34 -7.97
C PRO A 644 -23.70 -7.37 -7.24
N THR A 645 -24.14 -6.11 -7.13
CA THR A 645 -23.49 -5.07 -6.34
C THR A 645 -24.50 -4.37 -5.44
N ALA A 646 -24.10 -4.02 -4.23
CA ALA A 646 -24.92 -3.22 -3.32
C ALA A 646 -24.03 -2.24 -2.56
N ARG A 647 -24.50 -1.01 -2.38
CA ARG A 647 -23.78 0.04 -1.64
C ARG A 647 -24.73 0.86 -0.80
N ILE A 648 -24.30 1.14 0.40
CA ILE A 648 -24.94 2.06 1.34
C ILE A 648 -23.85 3.00 1.84
N ASP A 649 -23.96 4.31 1.56
CA ASP A 649 -23.18 5.36 2.23
C ASP A 649 -24.16 6.16 3.07
N TRP A 650 -23.93 6.24 4.36
CA TRP A 650 -24.78 6.96 5.29
C TRP A 650 -23.97 8.02 6.04
N ARG A 651 -24.38 9.29 5.89
CA ARG A 651 -23.71 10.44 6.48
C ARG A 651 -24.75 11.31 7.22
N PRO A 652 -25.05 10.99 8.47
CA PRO A 652 -26.03 11.76 9.24
C PRO A 652 -25.56 13.17 9.60
N ASP A 653 -24.25 13.37 9.72
CA ASP A 653 -23.58 14.63 10.03
C ASP A 653 -22.19 14.68 9.43
N ASP A 654 -21.47 15.82 9.61
CA ASP A 654 -20.10 16.00 9.08
C ASP A 654 -19.05 15.11 9.78
N GLY A 655 -19.34 14.61 10.98
CA GLY A 655 -18.41 13.81 11.77
C GLY A 655 -18.61 12.30 11.63
N THR A 656 -19.78 11.87 11.16
CA THR A 656 -20.15 10.45 11.12
C THR A 656 -20.31 9.96 9.70
N PHE A 657 -19.65 8.87 9.37
CA PHE A 657 -19.73 8.20 8.09
C PHE A 657 -19.80 6.70 8.27
N PHE A 658 -20.71 6.06 7.56
CA PHE A 658 -20.82 4.61 7.46
C PHE A 658 -20.99 4.21 5.99
N ARG A 659 -20.19 3.24 5.52
CA ARG A 659 -20.33 2.61 4.21
C ARG A 659 -20.46 1.11 4.36
N LEU A 660 -21.36 0.51 3.61
CA LEU A 660 -21.43 -0.93 3.38
C LEU A 660 -21.39 -1.16 1.87
N PHE A 661 -20.48 -1.98 1.42
CA PHE A 661 -20.29 -2.32 0.01
C PHE A 661 -20.19 -3.82 -0.16
N TYR A 662 -20.95 -4.35 -1.10
CA TYR A 662 -20.89 -5.75 -1.53
C TYR A 662 -20.69 -5.81 -3.04
N MET A 663 -19.79 -6.73 -3.47
CA MET A 663 -19.54 -7.01 -4.89
C MET A 663 -19.25 -8.50 -5.09
N GLY A 664 -19.85 -9.08 -6.14
CA GLY A 664 -19.50 -10.39 -6.68
C GLY A 664 -18.77 -10.25 -8.01
N TYR A 665 -17.70 -11.04 -8.22
CA TYR A 665 -16.94 -11.07 -9.48
C TYR A 665 -16.24 -12.40 -9.69
N SER A 666 -15.91 -12.72 -10.96
CA SER A 666 -15.20 -13.93 -11.35
C SER A 666 -13.76 -13.63 -11.70
N ASP A 667 -12.83 -14.51 -11.27
CA ASP A 667 -11.41 -14.48 -11.63
C ASP A 667 -11.01 -15.75 -12.36
N GLN A 668 -10.07 -15.61 -13.29
CA GLN A 668 -9.53 -16.69 -14.10
C GLN A 668 -8.30 -17.35 -13.43
N PRO A 669 -8.03 -18.64 -13.69
CA PRO A 669 -6.76 -19.26 -13.39
C PRO A 669 -5.61 -18.50 -14.07
N SER A 670 -4.45 -18.43 -13.43
CA SER A 670 -3.25 -17.84 -14.03
C SER A 670 -2.67 -18.76 -15.13
N SER A 671 -1.87 -18.16 -16.03
CA SER A 671 -1.18 -18.92 -17.09
C SER A 671 -0.34 -20.07 -16.53
N THR A 672 0.39 -19.82 -15.45
CA THR A 672 1.23 -20.83 -14.78
C THR A 672 0.41 -21.97 -14.15
N GLN A 673 -0.80 -21.68 -13.69
CA GLN A 673 -1.71 -22.70 -13.16
C GLN A 673 -2.30 -23.59 -14.24
N LEU A 674 -2.44 -23.05 -15.45
CA LEU A 674 -3.01 -23.79 -16.61
C LEU A 674 -1.96 -24.52 -17.44
N GLN A 675 -0.68 -24.17 -17.29
CA GLN A 675 0.41 -24.65 -18.13
C GLN A 675 0.73 -26.13 -17.85
N PRO A 676 0.48 -27.06 -18.79
CA PRO A 676 0.70 -28.50 -18.58
C PRO A 676 2.18 -28.87 -18.75
N SER A 677 3.02 -28.29 -17.93
CA SER A 677 4.45 -28.58 -17.91
C SER A 677 4.95 -28.71 -16.48
N MET A 678 5.99 -29.47 -16.30
CA MET A 678 6.72 -29.56 -15.05
C MET A 678 7.70 -28.38 -14.92
N ASN A 679 7.70 -27.80 -13.74
CA ASN A 679 8.75 -26.89 -13.31
C ASN A 679 9.66 -27.62 -12.32
N VAL A 680 10.88 -27.87 -12.73
CA VAL A 680 11.92 -28.60 -11.98
C VAL A 680 13.09 -27.70 -11.56
N SER A 681 12.94 -26.39 -11.63
CA SER A 681 14.01 -25.45 -11.25
C SER A 681 14.44 -25.55 -9.78
N ASN A 682 13.59 -26.09 -8.94
CA ASN A 682 13.96 -26.58 -7.62
C ASN A 682 13.77 -28.11 -7.62
N PRO A 683 14.85 -28.89 -7.51
CA PRO A 683 14.77 -30.35 -7.57
C PRO A 683 13.98 -30.94 -6.41
N LEU A 684 13.77 -30.20 -5.32
CA LEU A 684 12.95 -30.62 -4.18
C LEU A 684 11.51 -30.13 -4.23
N LEU A 685 11.13 -29.35 -5.23
CA LEU A 685 9.75 -28.85 -5.42
C LEU A 685 9.40 -28.87 -6.90
N ILE A 686 8.71 -29.89 -7.33
CA ILE A 686 8.22 -30.01 -8.69
C ILE A 686 6.78 -29.50 -8.75
N THR A 687 6.54 -28.50 -9.56
CA THR A 687 5.21 -27.93 -9.77
C THR A 687 4.69 -28.25 -11.15
N LEU A 688 3.42 -28.63 -11.23
CA LEU A 688 2.72 -28.91 -12.46
C LEU A 688 1.54 -27.93 -12.61
N GLY A 689 1.16 -27.59 -13.83
CA GLY A 689 -0.10 -26.89 -14.07
C GLY A 689 -1.25 -27.88 -14.30
N ASN A 690 -2.47 -27.36 -14.32
CA ASN A 690 -3.70 -28.12 -14.59
C ASN A 690 -4.57 -27.34 -15.58
N ASN A 691 -4.64 -27.79 -16.81
CA ASN A 691 -5.43 -27.18 -17.88
C ASN A 691 -6.95 -27.34 -17.69
N GLY A 692 -7.40 -28.23 -16.78
CA GLY A 692 -8.81 -28.45 -16.43
C GLY A 692 -9.40 -27.49 -15.39
N LEU A 693 -8.66 -26.43 -14.97
CA LEU A 693 -9.14 -25.52 -13.96
C LEU A 693 -10.30 -24.63 -14.42
N ASN A 694 -11.27 -24.47 -13.55
CA ASN A 694 -12.42 -23.58 -13.74
C ASN A 694 -12.18 -22.23 -13.05
N PRO A 695 -12.81 -21.13 -13.55
CA PRO A 695 -12.77 -19.84 -12.90
C PRO A 695 -13.31 -19.87 -11.47
N THR A 696 -12.79 -18.99 -10.65
CA THR A 696 -13.29 -18.73 -9.29
C THR A 696 -14.38 -17.68 -9.30
N PHE A 697 -15.25 -17.67 -8.27
CA PHE A 697 -16.18 -16.58 -8.04
C PHE A 697 -16.00 -16.02 -6.63
N ASN A 698 -15.73 -14.71 -6.57
CA ASN A 698 -15.42 -14.02 -5.34
C ASN A 698 -16.61 -13.20 -4.84
N HIS A 699 -16.94 -13.35 -3.56
CA HIS A 699 -17.89 -12.52 -2.84
C HIS A 699 -17.12 -11.61 -1.89
N MET A 700 -17.24 -10.31 -2.06
CA MET A 700 -16.57 -9.32 -1.24
C MET A 700 -17.58 -8.45 -0.50
N LEU A 701 -17.43 -8.37 0.81
CA LEU A 701 -18.20 -7.47 1.67
C LEU A 701 -17.23 -6.55 2.40
N ARG A 702 -17.47 -5.24 2.35
CA ARG A 702 -16.71 -4.23 3.09
C ARG A 702 -17.64 -3.32 3.86
N ALA A 703 -17.33 -3.09 5.13
CA ALA A 703 -17.98 -2.08 5.95
C ALA A 703 -16.92 -1.10 6.45
N HIS A 704 -17.20 0.18 6.37
CA HIS A 704 -16.34 1.25 6.85
C HIS A 704 -17.15 2.18 7.75
N PHE A 705 -16.68 2.41 8.95
CA PHE A 705 -17.25 3.34 9.92
C PHE A 705 -16.22 4.38 10.33
N ARG A 706 -16.58 5.65 10.28
CA ARG A 706 -15.77 6.75 10.78
C ARG A 706 -16.63 7.67 11.65
N TYR A 707 -16.07 8.01 12.80
CA TYR A 707 -16.62 9.03 13.68
C TYR A 707 -15.52 10.01 14.08
N SER A 708 -15.83 11.29 14.03
CA SER A 708 -14.92 12.34 14.46
C SER A 708 -15.68 13.42 15.19
N ASN A 709 -15.16 13.79 16.36
CA ASN A 709 -15.70 14.88 17.17
C ASN A 709 -14.80 16.11 17.04
N LYS A 710 -15.37 17.22 16.52
CA LYS A 710 -14.63 18.47 16.27
C LYS A 710 -14.23 19.22 17.55
N GLU A 711 -14.86 18.93 18.70
CA GLU A 711 -14.58 19.60 19.97
C GLU A 711 -13.51 18.85 20.79
N THR A 712 -13.59 17.54 20.81
CA THR A 712 -12.67 16.67 21.58
C THR A 712 -11.54 16.11 20.74
N PHE A 713 -11.60 16.27 19.39
CA PHE A 713 -10.68 15.71 18.41
C PHE A 713 -10.55 14.18 18.48
N LEU A 714 -11.51 13.51 19.15
CA LEU A 714 -11.62 12.06 19.12
C LEU A 714 -11.95 11.59 17.71
N THR A 715 -11.12 10.71 17.18
CA THR A 715 -11.37 10.04 15.91
C THR A 715 -11.45 8.53 16.13
N LEU A 716 -12.55 7.95 15.63
CA LEU A 716 -12.74 6.51 15.55
C LEU A 716 -12.82 6.12 14.08
N ASN A 717 -12.06 5.11 13.67
CA ASN A 717 -12.15 4.55 12.33
C ASN A 717 -12.20 3.03 12.44
N GLY A 718 -13.20 2.41 11.82
CA GLY A 718 -13.39 0.98 11.82
C GLY A 718 -13.67 0.46 10.42
N MET A 719 -12.93 -0.56 10.00
CA MET A 719 -13.12 -1.25 8.72
C MET A 719 -13.28 -2.74 8.99
N LEU A 720 -14.32 -3.32 8.40
CA LEU A 720 -14.56 -4.77 8.39
C LEU A 720 -14.63 -5.23 6.95
N GLY A 721 -13.79 -6.18 6.58
CA GLY A 721 -13.80 -6.84 5.29
C GLY A 721 -14.08 -8.33 5.43
N GLY A 722 -14.82 -8.89 4.50
CA GLY A 722 -15.05 -10.32 4.35
C GLY A 722 -14.94 -10.72 2.90
N ASN A 723 -14.22 -11.79 2.62
CA ASN A 723 -14.16 -12.41 1.31
C ASN A 723 -14.53 -13.89 1.43
N TYR A 724 -15.32 -14.38 0.49
CA TYR A 724 -15.59 -15.80 0.30
C TYR A 724 -15.36 -16.14 -1.16
N THR A 725 -14.57 -17.17 -1.45
CA THR A 725 -14.27 -17.61 -2.81
C THR A 725 -14.92 -18.97 -3.05
N SER A 726 -15.89 -19.00 -3.93
CA SER A 726 -16.45 -20.22 -4.48
C SER A 726 -15.51 -20.78 -5.53
N ASN A 727 -15.39 -22.09 -5.61
CA ASN A 727 -14.58 -22.78 -6.60
C ASN A 727 -13.11 -22.28 -6.59
N SER A 728 -12.56 -22.07 -5.38
CA SER A 728 -11.21 -21.56 -5.21
C SER A 728 -10.16 -22.52 -5.77
N ILE A 729 -9.14 -21.97 -6.41
CA ILE A 729 -7.99 -22.73 -6.88
C ILE A 729 -7.00 -22.86 -5.71
N ILE A 730 -6.67 -24.10 -5.38
CA ILE A 730 -5.77 -24.47 -4.28
C ILE A 730 -4.83 -25.56 -4.76
N ASN A 731 -3.76 -25.85 -4.01
CA ASN A 731 -2.82 -26.89 -4.40
C ASN A 731 -3.18 -28.26 -3.78
N ALA A 732 -3.03 -29.29 -4.58
CA ALA A 732 -2.87 -30.65 -4.14
C ALA A 732 -1.36 -30.97 -4.14
N THR A 733 -0.85 -31.46 -3.02
CA THR A 733 0.58 -31.73 -2.80
C THR A 733 0.80 -33.14 -2.33
N TRP A 734 1.88 -33.79 -2.77
CA TRP A 734 2.34 -35.07 -2.24
C TRP A 734 3.87 -35.10 -2.22
N TYR A 735 4.42 -36.09 -1.59
CA TYR A 735 5.86 -36.23 -1.41
C TYR A 735 6.26 -37.64 -1.79
N ASP A 736 7.35 -37.78 -2.54
CA ASP A 736 7.96 -39.08 -2.78
C ASP A 736 8.80 -39.57 -1.57
N ALA A 737 9.38 -40.77 -1.70
CA ALA A 737 10.24 -41.36 -0.67
C ALA A 737 11.52 -40.55 -0.43
N ALA A 738 12.02 -39.82 -1.44
CA ALA A 738 13.20 -38.95 -1.34
C ALA A 738 12.90 -37.59 -0.70
N GLY A 739 11.62 -37.31 -0.41
CA GLY A 739 11.18 -36.02 0.16
C GLY A 739 10.99 -34.90 -0.87
N VAL A 740 10.99 -35.22 -2.16
CA VAL A 740 10.65 -34.27 -3.22
C VAL A 740 9.16 -33.94 -3.15
N GLN A 741 8.83 -32.68 -3.10
CA GLN A 741 7.46 -32.20 -3.08
C GLN A 741 6.92 -32.00 -4.49
N TYR A 742 5.78 -32.61 -4.78
CA TYR A 742 5.01 -32.36 -5.99
C TYR A 742 3.79 -31.52 -5.67
N SER A 743 3.41 -30.61 -6.58
CA SER A 743 2.28 -29.71 -6.39
C SER A 743 1.54 -29.44 -7.70
N ILE A 744 0.20 -29.59 -7.67
CA ILE A 744 -0.68 -29.31 -8.80
C ILE A 744 -1.90 -28.50 -8.33
N PRO A 745 -2.34 -27.43 -9.06
CA PRO A 745 -3.52 -26.69 -8.69
C PRO A 745 -4.82 -27.45 -9.03
N VAL A 746 -5.79 -27.38 -8.13
CA VAL A 746 -7.12 -27.97 -8.28
C VAL A 746 -8.21 -27.02 -7.81
N ASN A 747 -9.42 -27.12 -8.34
CA ASN A 747 -10.55 -26.40 -7.81
C ASN A 747 -11.10 -27.04 -6.54
N SER A 748 -11.43 -26.20 -5.56
CA SER A 748 -12.05 -26.59 -4.30
C SER A 748 -12.99 -25.52 -3.79
N GLU A 749 -13.82 -25.84 -2.83
CA GLU A 749 -14.68 -24.89 -2.13
C GLU A 749 -14.21 -24.64 -0.70
N GLY A 750 -14.65 -23.53 -0.10
CA GLY A 750 -14.56 -23.29 1.32
C GLY A 750 -13.40 -22.41 1.76
N THR A 751 -12.85 -21.55 0.89
CA THR A 751 -11.91 -20.53 1.33
C THR A 751 -12.64 -19.23 1.67
N TYR A 752 -12.34 -18.69 2.85
CA TYR A 752 -12.89 -17.41 3.29
C TYR A 752 -11.93 -16.66 4.20
N SER A 753 -12.05 -15.37 4.22
CA SER A 753 -11.29 -14.52 5.13
C SER A 753 -12.12 -13.36 5.65
N ALA A 754 -11.82 -12.95 6.86
CA ALA A 754 -12.37 -11.74 7.47
C ALA A 754 -11.23 -10.90 8.06
N ASN A 755 -11.30 -9.60 7.89
CA ASN A 755 -10.35 -8.66 8.47
C ASN A 755 -11.09 -7.53 9.16
N LEU A 756 -10.64 -7.19 10.36
CA LEU A 756 -11.08 -6.05 11.15
C LEU A 756 -9.91 -5.11 11.37
N ARG A 757 -10.07 -3.85 11.04
CA ARG A 757 -9.16 -2.77 11.41
C ARG A 757 -9.93 -1.75 12.24
N PHE A 758 -9.38 -1.37 13.37
CA PHE A 758 -10.00 -0.39 14.24
C PHE A 758 -8.95 0.56 14.79
N MET A 759 -9.20 1.86 14.66
CA MET A 759 -8.30 2.91 15.11
C MET A 759 -9.04 3.86 16.04
N ILE A 760 -8.39 4.20 17.12
CA ILE A 760 -8.77 5.29 18.03
C ILE A 760 -7.62 6.27 18.07
N ASN A 761 -7.91 7.54 17.86
CA ASN A 761 -6.97 8.63 18.11
C ASN A 761 -7.66 9.72 18.91
N SER A 762 -7.03 10.12 20.02
CA SER A 762 -7.57 11.14 20.92
C SER A 762 -6.45 11.94 21.55
N PRO A 763 -6.45 13.27 21.45
CA PRO A 763 -5.70 14.08 22.38
C PRO A 763 -6.29 13.90 23.78
N ILE A 764 -5.46 13.89 24.79
CA ILE A 764 -5.91 13.91 26.19
C ILE A 764 -6.28 15.37 26.52
N ALA A 765 -7.55 15.61 26.82
CA ALA A 765 -8.21 16.91 26.92
C ALA A 765 -7.30 18.08 27.35
N LYS A 766 -7.14 19.08 26.47
CA LYS A 766 -6.39 20.33 26.70
C LYS A 766 -4.95 20.17 27.24
N SER A 767 -4.32 19.04 26.95
CA SER A 767 -2.94 18.76 27.31
C SER A 767 -2.10 18.47 26.07
N ASP A 768 -0.79 18.51 26.22
CA ASP A 768 0.20 18.18 25.19
C ASP A 768 0.31 16.66 24.93
N PHE A 769 -0.57 15.87 25.51
CA PHE A 769 -0.57 14.42 25.38
C PHE A 769 -1.63 13.94 24.39
N SER A 770 -1.27 12.93 23.62
CA SER A 770 -2.20 12.19 22.77
C SER A 770 -2.00 10.68 22.88
N VAL A 771 -3.10 9.95 22.67
CA VAL A 771 -3.12 8.48 22.66
C VAL A 771 -3.70 8.02 21.33
N SER A 772 -3.02 7.05 20.73
CA SER A 772 -3.53 6.34 19.55
C SER A 772 -3.50 4.84 19.83
N ALA A 773 -4.59 4.17 19.48
CA ALA A 773 -4.67 2.71 19.52
C ALA A 773 -5.08 2.21 18.14
N PHE A 774 -4.40 1.17 17.67
CA PHE A 774 -4.71 0.53 16.40
C PHE A 774 -4.79 -0.98 16.59
N THR A 775 -5.92 -1.55 16.21
CA THR A 775 -6.20 -2.99 16.24
C THR A 775 -6.35 -3.49 14.82
N ASN A 776 -5.61 -4.51 14.45
CA ASN A 776 -5.79 -5.24 13.21
C ASN A 776 -5.99 -6.72 13.55
N ALA A 777 -7.13 -7.27 13.16
CA ALA A 777 -7.41 -8.69 13.31
C ALA A 777 -7.75 -9.29 11.94
N ARG A 778 -7.12 -10.40 11.61
CA ARG A 778 -7.41 -11.15 10.39
C ARG A 778 -7.64 -12.61 10.76
N TYR A 779 -8.74 -13.13 10.27
CA TYR A 779 -9.03 -14.56 10.28
C TYR A 779 -9.11 -15.06 8.85
N SER A 780 -8.47 -16.18 8.54
CA SER A 780 -8.57 -16.82 7.23
C SER A 780 -8.69 -18.33 7.39
N ASN A 781 -9.52 -18.91 6.55
CA ASN A 781 -9.59 -20.33 6.31
C ASN A 781 -9.01 -20.58 4.93
N SER A 782 -7.98 -21.39 4.85
CA SER A 782 -7.44 -21.91 3.61
C SER A 782 -7.64 -23.41 3.55
N THR A 783 -7.58 -23.94 2.35
CA THR A 783 -7.76 -25.37 2.10
C THR A 783 -6.67 -25.82 1.15
N SER A 784 -6.09 -26.99 1.39
CA SER A 784 -5.20 -27.70 0.47
C SER A 784 -5.55 -29.17 0.47
N TYR A 785 -4.97 -29.91 -0.44
CA TYR A 785 -4.99 -31.36 -0.40
C TYR A 785 -3.56 -31.86 -0.21
N VAL A 786 -3.41 -32.82 0.70
CA VAL A 786 -2.11 -33.46 0.94
C VAL A 786 -2.28 -34.94 0.62
N GLY A 787 -1.47 -35.44 -0.31
CA GLY A 787 -1.55 -36.79 -0.82
C GLY A 787 -0.65 -37.75 -0.05
N ALA A 788 -1.18 -38.97 0.20
CA ALA A 788 -0.40 -40.15 0.49
C ALA A 788 -0.14 -40.95 -0.81
N TRP A 789 -0.12 -40.26 -1.93
CA TRP A 789 0.04 -40.85 -3.24
C TRP A 789 1.54 -41.13 -3.48
N ASP A 790 1.89 -42.39 -3.60
CA ASP A 790 3.28 -42.83 -3.80
C ASP A 790 3.63 -42.83 -5.29
N MET A 791 3.39 -41.69 -5.96
CA MET A 791 3.77 -41.55 -7.35
C MET A 791 5.05 -40.72 -7.45
N GLN A 792 6.08 -41.38 -7.95
CA GLN A 792 7.33 -40.74 -8.35
C GLN A 792 7.28 -40.42 -9.84
N ILE A 793 7.46 -39.17 -10.18
CA ILE A 793 7.46 -38.75 -11.57
C ILE A 793 8.85 -39.06 -12.17
N ASN A 794 8.92 -39.98 -13.15
CA ASN A 794 10.13 -40.15 -13.94
C ASN A 794 10.23 -38.99 -14.95
N THR A 795 11.20 -38.11 -14.75
CA THR A 795 11.40 -36.95 -15.62
C THR A 795 11.87 -37.32 -17.04
N GLU A 796 12.46 -38.47 -17.26
CA GLU A 796 12.94 -38.89 -18.57
C GLU A 796 11.82 -39.38 -19.50
N ASP A 797 10.76 -39.99 -18.94
CA ASP A 797 9.65 -40.58 -19.72
C ASP A 797 8.29 -39.93 -19.38
N PHE A 798 8.31 -38.66 -18.90
CA PHE A 798 7.08 -37.98 -18.45
C PHE A 798 6.15 -37.63 -19.63
N VAL A 799 4.89 -38.11 -19.57
CA VAL A 799 3.81 -37.75 -20.49
C VAL A 799 2.71 -37.07 -19.67
N TYR A 800 2.47 -35.80 -19.94
CA TYR A 800 1.52 -35.01 -19.13
C TYR A 800 0.09 -35.55 -19.15
N GLU A 801 -0.40 -36.00 -20.31
CA GLU A 801 -1.77 -36.53 -20.49
C GLU A 801 -2.00 -37.82 -19.68
N ASP A 802 -1.01 -38.70 -19.66
CA ASP A 802 -1.09 -39.95 -18.87
C ASP A 802 -1.06 -39.59 -17.36
N PHE A 803 -0.14 -38.71 -16.98
CA PHE A 803 -0.03 -38.23 -15.60
C PHE A 803 -1.32 -37.58 -15.11
N ILE A 804 -1.90 -36.61 -15.88
CA ILE A 804 -3.08 -35.88 -15.44
C ILE A 804 -4.33 -36.77 -15.35
N ALA A 805 -4.42 -37.78 -16.20
CA ALA A 805 -5.49 -38.77 -16.13
C ALA A 805 -5.39 -39.63 -14.84
N GLU A 806 -4.20 -40.13 -14.52
CA GLU A 806 -3.93 -40.88 -13.29
C GLU A 806 -4.13 -40.04 -12.05
N PHE A 807 -3.68 -38.76 -12.08
CA PHE A 807 -3.90 -37.80 -11.00
C PHE A 807 -5.41 -37.58 -10.75
N HIS A 808 -6.20 -37.40 -11.81
CA HIS A 808 -7.65 -37.19 -11.66
C HIS A 808 -8.34 -38.43 -11.08
N GLU A 809 -7.89 -39.64 -11.44
CA GLU A 809 -8.41 -40.89 -10.85
C GLU A 809 -8.06 -40.98 -9.35
N ALA A 810 -6.79 -40.74 -9.00
CA ALA A 810 -6.32 -40.74 -7.61
C ALA A 810 -6.96 -39.62 -6.77
N PHE A 811 -7.18 -38.46 -7.38
CA PHE A 811 -7.84 -37.32 -6.69
C PHE A 811 -9.33 -37.60 -6.47
N ALA A 812 -10.00 -38.29 -7.40
CA ALA A 812 -11.44 -38.59 -7.31
C ALA A 812 -11.75 -39.74 -6.34
N ASP A 813 -10.81 -40.64 -6.03
CA ASP A 813 -11.02 -41.73 -5.07
C ASP A 813 -11.23 -41.25 -3.65
N GLY A 814 -10.79 -40.03 -3.31
CA GLY A 814 -10.92 -39.35 -2.03
C GLY A 814 -10.12 -39.97 -0.89
N GLN A 815 -9.27 -40.95 -1.19
CA GLN A 815 -8.38 -41.66 -0.23
C GLN A 815 -6.92 -41.25 -0.45
N SER A 816 -6.51 -41.10 -1.68
CA SER A 816 -5.16 -40.72 -2.06
C SER A 816 -4.80 -39.30 -1.68
N PHE A 817 -5.80 -38.40 -1.61
CA PHE A 817 -5.63 -37.01 -1.20
C PHE A 817 -6.57 -36.63 -0.06
N VAL A 818 -6.00 -36.24 1.07
CA VAL A 818 -6.75 -35.79 2.24
C VAL A 818 -6.88 -34.27 2.22
N LYS A 819 -8.11 -33.79 2.39
CA LYS A 819 -8.40 -32.35 2.47
C LYS A 819 -7.90 -31.78 3.78
N ASN A 820 -6.92 -30.90 3.71
CA ASN A 820 -6.42 -30.12 4.84
C ASN A 820 -7.12 -28.78 4.91
N LYS A 821 -7.59 -28.42 6.10
CA LYS A 821 -8.11 -27.08 6.39
C LYS A 821 -7.21 -26.41 7.40
N THR A 822 -6.68 -25.25 7.02
CA THR A 822 -5.89 -24.41 7.91
C THR A 822 -6.68 -23.17 8.26
N ASN A 823 -6.91 -22.99 9.55
CA ASN A 823 -7.50 -21.77 10.08
C ASN A 823 -6.38 -20.92 10.67
N SER A 824 -6.30 -19.67 10.28
CA SER A 824 -5.29 -18.75 10.78
C SER A 824 -5.95 -17.52 11.40
N LEU A 825 -5.52 -17.16 12.60
CA LEU A 825 -5.90 -15.92 13.29
C LEU A 825 -4.66 -15.09 13.55
N SER A 826 -4.65 -13.86 13.07
CA SER A 826 -3.62 -12.86 13.38
C SER A 826 -4.28 -11.66 14.02
N VAL A 827 -3.86 -11.30 15.24
CA VAL A 827 -4.34 -10.11 15.95
C VAL A 827 -3.14 -9.25 16.31
N SER A 828 -3.13 -8.02 15.84
CA SER A 828 -2.09 -7.04 16.16
C SER A 828 -2.74 -5.86 16.89
N GLN A 829 -2.25 -5.56 18.07
CA GLN A 829 -2.63 -4.39 18.84
C GLN A 829 -1.43 -3.46 18.96
N MET A 830 -1.58 -2.22 18.54
CA MET A 830 -0.61 -1.14 18.73
C MET A 830 -1.20 -0.08 19.64
N LEU A 831 -0.38 0.39 20.57
CA LEU A 831 -0.65 1.54 21.42
C LEU A 831 0.48 2.54 21.23
N ARG A 832 0.14 3.81 21.09
CA ARG A 832 1.10 4.91 21.00
C ARG A 832 0.66 6.01 21.94
N PHE A 833 1.60 6.49 22.71
CA PHE A 833 1.45 7.61 23.62
C PHE A 833 2.46 8.69 23.23
N THR A 834 2.00 9.91 22.96
CA THR A 834 2.87 11.01 22.51
C THR A 834 2.66 12.21 23.43
N TYR A 835 3.77 12.73 23.96
CA TYR A 835 3.87 14.06 24.57
C TYR A 835 4.55 15.01 23.60
N ARG A 836 3.99 16.20 23.40
CA ARG A 836 4.56 17.19 22.50
C ARG A 836 4.32 18.59 23.00
N ASN A 837 5.43 19.36 23.05
CA ASN A 837 5.39 20.82 23.20
C ASN A 837 6.31 21.47 22.16
N ASP A 838 6.54 22.78 22.25
CA ASP A 838 7.33 23.52 21.27
C ASP A 838 8.79 23.07 21.18
N GLU A 839 9.37 22.47 22.20
CA GLU A 839 10.78 22.07 22.28
C GLU A 839 10.96 20.56 22.23
N LEU A 840 10.07 19.80 22.83
CA LEU A 840 10.23 18.37 23.12
C LEU A 840 9.07 17.56 22.53
N GLU A 841 9.41 16.50 21.83
CA GLU A 841 8.48 15.42 21.48
C GLU A 841 8.99 14.10 22.05
N VAL A 842 8.15 13.40 22.79
CA VAL A 842 8.40 12.05 23.30
C VAL A 842 7.29 11.14 22.85
N THR A 843 7.63 10.05 22.17
CA THR A 843 6.68 9.03 21.76
C THR A 843 7.08 7.69 22.37
N LEU A 844 6.11 7.04 23.01
CA LEU A 844 6.22 5.67 23.49
C LEU A 844 5.21 4.81 22.71
N GLY A 845 5.68 3.72 22.13
CA GLY A 845 4.84 2.78 21.36
C GLY A 845 5.03 1.36 21.87
N ALA A 846 3.97 0.59 21.80
CA ALA A 846 4.02 -0.85 22.01
C ALA A 846 3.13 -1.53 20.98
N ARG A 847 3.63 -2.59 20.35
CA ARG A 847 2.86 -3.46 19.46
C ARG A 847 3.01 -4.90 19.91
N ALA A 848 1.89 -5.59 20.03
CA ALA A 848 1.84 -7.03 20.21
C ALA A 848 1.10 -7.64 19.05
N ARG A 849 1.70 -8.62 18.36
CA ARG A 849 1.05 -9.39 17.31
C ARG A 849 1.01 -10.86 17.75
N TYR A 850 -0.19 -11.36 17.87
CA TYR A 850 -0.49 -12.76 18.12
C TYR A 850 -0.89 -13.42 16.82
N ASN A 851 -0.26 -14.56 16.49
CA ASN A 851 -0.66 -15.39 15.37
C ASN A 851 -0.89 -16.82 15.89
N GLN A 852 -1.96 -17.42 15.40
CA GLN A 852 -2.34 -18.79 15.67
C GLN A 852 -2.75 -19.49 14.38
N ALA A 853 -2.21 -20.66 14.14
CA ALA A 853 -2.64 -21.53 13.05
C ALA A 853 -3.11 -22.88 13.61
N TRP A 854 -4.21 -23.38 13.05
CA TRP A 854 -4.80 -24.69 13.36
C TRP A 854 -4.84 -25.51 12.08
N TYR A 855 -4.29 -26.72 12.14
CA TYR A 855 -4.23 -27.66 11.01
C TYR A 855 -5.19 -28.82 11.25
N SER A 856 -5.98 -29.22 10.23
CA SER A 856 -6.92 -30.34 10.36
C SER A 856 -6.26 -31.70 10.19
N ILE A 857 -5.14 -31.79 9.51
CA ILE A 857 -4.40 -33.05 9.29
C ILE A 857 -3.68 -33.46 10.57
N ASN A 858 -3.02 -32.52 11.22
CA ASN A 858 -2.27 -32.82 12.45
C ASN A 858 -2.48 -31.69 13.49
N ASN A 859 -3.38 -31.94 14.45
CA ASN A 859 -3.69 -30.97 15.49
C ASN A 859 -2.53 -30.72 16.47
N GLU A 860 -1.55 -31.64 16.55
CA GLU A 860 -0.39 -31.52 17.45
C GLU A 860 0.60 -30.46 16.89
N GLN A 861 0.48 -30.14 15.61
CA GLN A 861 1.30 -29.17 14.91
C GLN A 861 0.71 -27.75 14.93
N ASN A 862 -0.33 -27.50 15.71
CA ASN A 862 -0.88 -26.16 15.85
C ASN A 862 0.19 -25.20 16.36
N THR A 863 0.38 -24.08 15.67
CA THR A 863 1.43 -23.11 15.99
C THR A 863 0.85 -21.85 16.61
N THR A 864 1.57 -21.35 17.61
CA THR A 864 1.27 -20.06 18.25
C THR A 864 2.54 -19.20 18.27
N THR A 865 2.46 -17.98 17.72
CA THR A 865 3.58 -17.07 17.77
C THR A 865 3.18 -15.69 18.29
N TRP A 866 4.13 -15.02 18.93
CA TRP A 866 4.05 -13.63 19.32
C TRP A 866 5.22 -12.86 18.73
N ASN A 867 4.90 -11.75 18.09
CA ASN A 867 5.88 -10.76 17.65
C ASN A 867 5.57 -9.45 18.36
N ASN A 868 6.38 -9.10 19.32
CA ASN A 868 6.18 -7.95 20.19
C ASN A 868 7.26 -6.90 19.93
N ASN A 869 6.85 -5.66 19.99
CA ASN A 869 7.72 -4.52 19.75
C ASN A 869 7.38 -3.42 20.75
N VAL A 870 8.40 -2.88 21.41
CA VAL A 870 8.30 -1.68 22.23
C VAL A 870 9.26 -0.67 21.66
N ASN A 871 8.79 0.55 21.40
CA ASN A 871 9.63 1.62 20.87
C ASN A 871 9.47 2.91 21.68
N ALA A 872 10.56 3.64 21.79
CA ALA A 872 10.62 4.96 22.38
C ALA A 872 11.38 5.90 21.45
N SER A 873 10.87 7.10 21.23
CA SER A 873 11.57 8.14 20.50
C SER A 873 11.51 9.47 21.23
N VAL A 874 12.59 10.23 21.17
CA VAL A 874 12.73 11.56 21.75
C VAL A 874 13.32 12.47 20.70
N THR A 875 12.67 13.60 20.44
CA THR A 875 13.21 14.70 19.63
C THR A 875 13.20 15.98 20.45
N TYR A 876 14.37 16.57 20.64
CA TYR A 876 14.53 17.78 21.42
C TYR A 876 15.22 18.88 20.62
N SER A 877 14.54 20.01 20.46
CA SER A 877 15.06 21.21 19.80
C SER A 877 15.71 22.11 20.82
N LEU A 878 17.03 22.31 20.68
CA LEU A 878 17.83 23.13 21.55
C LEU A 878 18.01 24.56 20.98
N PRO A 879 18.32 25.53 21.83
CA PRO A 879 18.74 26.84 21.35
C PRO A 879 19.91 26.77 20.37
N LEU A 880 20.12 27.82 19.61
CA LEU A 880 21.19 27.94 18.61
C LEU A 880 21.05 27.01 17.42
N GLY A 881 19.86 26.44 17.15
CA GLY A 881 19.59 25.57 15.98
C GLY A 881 20.20 24.17 16.08
N PHE A 882 20.33 23.64 17.26
CA PHE A 882 20.61 22.21 17.46
C PHE A 882 19.30 21.43 17.61
N THR A 883 19.24 20.25 17.02
CA THR A 883 18.20 19.24 17.28
C THR A 883 18.87 17.92 17.61
N ILE A 884 18.48 17.31 18.70
CA ILE A 884 18.91 15.96 19.10
C ILE A 884 17.69 15.03 18.97
N ALA A 885 17.86 13.93 18.27
CA ALA A 885 16.83 12.92 18.23
C ALA A 885 17.44 11.52 18.43
N THR A 886 16.68 10.69 19.11
CA THR A 886 17.05 9.29 19.36
C THR A 886 15.80 8.44 19.36
N ASP A 887 15.93 7.23 18.84
CA ASP A 887 14.89 6.22 18.88
C ASP A 887 15.48 4.87 19.25
N ALA A 888 14.76 4.12 20.04
CA ALA A 888 15.10 2.77 20.43
C ALA A 888 13.88 1.86 20.21
N ARG A 889 14.12 0.67 19.67
CA ARG A 889 13.10 -0.35 19.41
C ARG A 889 13.60 -1.69 19.95
N TYR A 890 12.79 -2.28 20.82
CA TYR A 890 13.03 -3.63 21.33
C TYR A 890 12.03 -4.59 20.70
N ASN A 891 12.52 -5.53 19.88
CA ASN A 891 11.74 -6.59 19.27
C ASN A 891 11.93 -7.88 20.08
N TYR A 892 10.83 -8.59 20.30
CA TYR A 892 10.80 -9.82 21.08
C TYR A 892 9.84 -10.83 20.45
N TYR A 893 10.38 -12.03 20.18
CA TYR A 893 9.69 -13.10 19.45
C TYR A 893 9.47 -14.30 20.35
N ILE A 894 8.31 -14.97 20.25
CA ILE A 894 7.99 -16.21 20.94
C ILE A 894 7.39 -17.19 19.94
N GLY A 895 7.75 -18.47 20.04
CA GLY A 895 7.20 -19.55 19.20
C GLY A 895 7.87 -19.65 17.82
N TYR A 896 9.02 -19.04 17.64
CA TYR A 896 9.91 -19.22 16.48
C TYR A 896 10.94 -20.30 16.78
N ASP A 897 11.55 -20.87 15.74
CA ASP A 897 12.58 -21.88 15.86
C ASP A 897 13.85 -21.34 16.53
N GLU A 898 14.72 -22.22 17.00
CA GLU A 898 15.98 -21.84 17.62
C GLU A 898 16.83 -21.05 16.63
N GLY A 899 17.41 -19.92 17.08
CA GLY A 899 18.16 -18.99 16.24
C GLY A 899 17.33 -17.91 15.55
N PHE A 900 16.00 -18.05 15.46
CA PHE A 900 15.08 -17.07 14.90
C PHE A 900 14.28 -16.29 15.96
N ASN A 901 14.39 -16.65 17.23
CA ASN A 901 13.66 -16.05 18.36
C ASN A 901 14.49 -15.04 19.18
N GLU A 902 15.69 -14.70 18.75
CA GLU A 902 16.56 -13.82 19.51
C GLU A 902 15.99 -12.39 19.60
N PRO A 903 15.92 -11.80 20.82
CA PRO A 903 15.46 -10.43 20.99
C PRO A 903 16.47 -9.44 20.42
N GLN A 904 15.99 -8.28 19.96
CA GLN A 904 16.79 -7.26 19.31
C GLN A 904 16.47 -5.90 19.90
N LEU A 905 17.51 -5.17 20.33
CA LEU A 905 17.40 -3.76 20.71
C LEU A 905 18.11 -2.90 19.66
N ILE A 906 17.32 -2.31 18.76
CA ILE A 906 17.82 -1.41 17.72
C ILE A 906 17.76 0.01 18.26
N TRP A 907 18.90 0.67 18.33
CA TRP A 907 19.03 2.02 18.85
C TRP A 907 19.70 2.93 17.83
N ASN A 908 19.02 4.02 17.48
CA ASN A 908 19.51 5.07 16.58
C ASN A 908 19.60 6.40 17.31
N ALA A 909 20.53 7.25 16.89
CA ALA A 909 20.65 8.60 17.41
C ALA A 909 21.19 9.54 16.34
N HIS A 910 20.76 10.80 16.37
CA HIS A 910 21.33 11.82 15.51
C HIS A 910 21.31 13.21 16.14
N ILE A 911 22.23 14.03 15.66
CA ILE A 911 22.35 15.44 16.01
C ILE A 911 22.37 16.22 14.72
N ASP A 912 21.46 17.17 14.59
CA ASP A 912 21.39 18.11 13.50
C ASP A 912 21.79 19.50 13.98
N LYS A 913 22.53 20.25 13.17
CA LYS A 913 22.94 21.61 13.42
C LYS A 913 22.63 22.51 12.23
N LEU A 914 21.80 23.51 12.46
CA LEU A 914 21.52 24.58 11.50
C LEU A 914 22.69 25.57 11.44
N LEU A 915 23.11 25.92 10.23
CA LEU A 915 24.24 26.80 9.95
C LEU A 915 23.84 27.87 8.92
N PHE A 916 24.51 29.03 8.94
CA PHE A 916 24.39 30.09 7.94
C PHE A 916 22.96 30.57 7.68
N LYS A 917 22.23 30.95 8.75
CA LYS A 917 20.83 31.40 8.71
C LYS A 917 19.92 30.31 8.16
N ASP A 918 20.09 29.07 8.65
CA ASP A 918 19.30 27.88 8.38
C ASP A 918 19.36 27.37 6.92
N LYS A 919 20.30 27.89 6.13
CA LYS A 919 20.52 27.41 4.76
C LYS A 919 21.27 26.08 4.68
N PHE A 920 22.04 25.76 5.68
CA PHE A 920 22.78 24.50 5.75
C PHE A 920 22.41 23.74 7.01
N THR A 921 22.27 22.43 6.88
CA THR A 921 22.14 21.51 8.01
C THR A 921 23.28 20.51 7.97
N LEU A 922 24.05 20.48 9.02
CA LEU A 922 25.04 19.42 9.28
C LEU A 922 24.38 18.36 10.17
N SER A 923 24.33 17.11 9.70
CA SER A 923 23.77 15.98 10.44
C SER A 923 24.86 14.95 10.73
N ILE A 924 24.86 14.46 11.94
CA ILE A 924 25.65 13.29 12.35
C ILE A 924 24.63 12.26 12.84
N ARG A 925 24.55 11.12 12.14
CA ARG A 925 23.59 10.05 12.44
C ARG A 925 24.33 8.76 12.71
N MET A 926 23.90 8.03 13.72
CA MET A 926 24.37 6.69 14.03
C MET A 926 23.19 5.75 14.06
N TYR A 927 23.28 4.72 13.25
CA TYR A 927 22.25 3.71 13.10
C TYR A 927 22.68 2.41 13.77
N ASP A 928 21.71 1.71 14.37
CA ASP A 928 21.87 0.44 15.05
C ASP A 928 23.13 0.41 15.95
N ILE A 929 23.19 1.35 16.90
CA ILE A 929 24.35 1.56 17.79
C ILE A 929 24.82 0.27 18.44
N LEU A 930 23.90 -0.64 18.74
CA LEU A 930 24.16 -1.91 19.39
C LEU A 930 24.48 -3.06 18.42
N ASN A 931 24.35 -2.84 17.11
CA ASN A 931 24.55 -3.81 16.04
C ASN A 931 23.72 -5.09 16.22
N GLN A 932 22.43 -4.92 16.47
CA GLN A 932 21.48 -6.02 16.72
C GLN A 932 20.39 -6.15 15.67
N SER A 933 20.40 -5.33 14.61
CA SER A 933 19.42 -5.39 13.56
C SER A 933 19.47 -6.74 12.82
N ARG A 934 18.33 -7.42 12.75
CA ARG A 934 18.15 -8.66 12.00
C ARG A 934 16.73 -8.64 11.43
N ASN A 935 16.54 -9.17 10.24
CA ASN A 935 15.22 -9.31 9.64
C ASN A 935 14.77 -10.76 9.74
N VAL A 936 13.86 -11.05 10.65
CA VAL A 936 13.29 -12.38 10.91
C VAL A 936 11.79 -12.33 10.71
N TYR A 937 11.26 -13.28 9.96
CA TYR A 937 9.82 -13.45 9.79
C TYR A 937 9.43 -14.92 9.66
N ARG A 938 8.16 -15.21 10.00
CA ARG A 938 7.57 -16.54 9.85
C ARG A 938 6.49 -16.53 8.78
N THR A 939 6.55 -17.52 7.89
CA THR A 939 5.50 -17.85 6.94
C THR A 939 4.81 -19.11 7.40
N THR A 940 3.48 -19.11 7.40
CA THR A 940 2.66 -20.26 7.73
C THR A 940 1.71 -20.51 6.57
N THR A 941 1.73 -21.73 6.05
CA THR A 941 0.85 -22.18 4.97
C THR A 941 -0.03 -23.34 5.44
N ASP A 942 -0.69 -23.99 4.49
CA ASP A 942 -1.63 -25.06 4.79
C ASP A 942 -0.96 -26.32 5.34
N ASN A 943 0.32 -26.54 5.03
CA ASN A 943 1.03 -27.77 5.39
C ASN A 943 2.48 -27.54 5.87
N TYR A 944 2.96 -26.28 5.94
CA TYR A 944 4.28 -26.02 6.50
C TYR A 944 4.36 -24.72 7.30
N VAL A 945 5.36 -24.66 8.14
CA VAL A 945 5.84 -23.44 8.83
C VAL A 945 7.28 -23.20 8.42
N GLN A 946 7.60 -21.97 8.10
CA GLN A 946 8.94 -21.56 7.67
C GLN A 946 9.38 -20.31 8.40
N ASP A 947 10.52 -20.37 9.07
CA ASP A 947 11.23 -19.22 9.61
C ASP A 947 12.33 -18.79 8.65
N THR A 948 12.43 -17.51 8.41
CA THR A 948 13.42 -16.92 7.50
C THR A 948 14.16 -15.79 8.20
N ARG A 949 15.48 -15.75 8.03
CA ARG A 949 16.34 -14.68 8.50
C ARG A 949 17.16 -14.13 7.33
N ASN A 950 17.12 -12.81 7.13
CA ASN A 950 17.90 -12.14 6.10
C ASN A 950 18.92 -11.20 6.73
N ASN A 951 20.04 -10.99 6.02
CA ASN A 951 20.99 -9.95 6.38
C ASN A 951 20.36 -8.55 6.30
N THR A 952 20.87 -7.62 7.08
CA THR A 952 20.46 -6.22 7.12
C THR A 952 21.68 -5.32 7.22
N LEU A 953 21.50 -4.03 6.99
CA LEU A 953 22.53 -3.04 7.35
C LEU A 953 22.77 -3.10 8.86
N GLY A 954 24.02 -3.30 9.23
CA GLY A 954 24.48 -3.26 10.62
C GLY A 954 24.68 -1.83 11.11
N ARG A 955 25.52 -1.71 12.16
CA ARG A 955 25.84 -0.43 12.76
C ARG A 955 26.71 0.42 11.84
N TYR A 956 26.28 1.63 11.51
CA TYR A 956 27.08 2.59 10.77
C TYR A 956 26.88 4.03 11.27
N ILE A 957 27.89 4.86 11.02
CA ILE A 957 27.83 6.30 11.25
C ILE A 957 27.81 7.03 9.91
N MET A 958 27.00 8.08 9.83
CA MET A 958 26.85 8.92 8.65
C MET A 958 26.98 10.39 9.04
N ILE A 959 27.80 11.14 8.30
CA ILE A 959 27.88 12.60 8.37
C ILE A 959 27.34 13.14 7.06
N SER A 960 26.34 14.01 7.11
CA SER A 960 25.74 14.61 5.92
C SER A 960 25.61 16.11 6.04
N LEU A 961 25.76 16.77 4.91
CA LEU A 961 25.54 18.21 4.76
C LEU A 961 24.42 18.42 3.75
N THR A 962 23.40 19.18 4.15
CA THR A 962 22.28 19.56 3.29
C THR A 962 22.28 21.07 3.09
N TYR A 963 22.29 21.52 1.85
CA TYR A 963 22.10 22.92 1.47
C TYR A 963 20.68 23.14 0.96
N ARG A 964 20.01 24.16 1.44
CA ARG A 964 18.67 24.57 1.02
C ARG A 964 18.70 25.95 0.37
N PHE A 965 17.96 26.10 -0.71
CA PHE A 965 17.77 27.35 -1.39
C PHE A 965 16.29 27.60 -1.70
N GLY A 966 15.92 28.85 -1.90
CA GLY A 966 14.55 29.30 -2.01
C GLY A 966 14.10 30.06 -0.74
N ASP A 967 12.99 30.76 -0.82
CA ASP A 967 12.40 31.45 0.34
C ASP A 967 11.65 30.43 1.21
N PHE A 968 12.38 29.69 2.00
CA PHE A 968 11.79 28.90 3.11
C PHE A 968 11.39 29.89 4.19
N GLY A 969 10.18 30.44 4.11
CA GLY A 969 9.68 31.46 5.00
C GLY A 969 10.11 31.25 6.46
N GLY A 970 11.25 31.82 6.83
CA GLY A 970 11.79 31.78 8.19
C GLY A 970 10.94 32.63 9.11
N MET A 971 10.43 32.03 10.17
CA MET A 971 10.10 32.76 11.37
C MET A 971 11.40 33.39 11.92
N GLY A 972 11.55 34.70 11.76
CA GLY A 972 12.57 35.46 12.46
C GLY A 972 13.43 36.34 11.60
N GLY A 973 13.04 37.60 11.50
CA GLY A 973 13.91 38.67 11.02
C GLY A 973 13.15 39.77 10.31
N GLY A 974 12.66 40.75 11.03
CA GLY A 974 12.11 41.99 10.51
C GLY A 974 13.08 42.67 9.58
N GLY A 975 12.74 42.68 8.30
CA GLY A 975 13.32 43.50 7.27
C GLY A 975 12.22 44.32 6.62
N SER A 976 12.12 45.58 6.94
CA SER A 976 11.16 46.53 6.38
C SER A 976 11.28 46.55 4.85
N ARG A 977 10.28 46.06 4.14
CA ARG A 977 10.03 46.43 2.75
C ARG A 977 9.10 47.67 2.74
N GLY A 978 9.58 48.76 2.17
CA GLY A 978 8.81 49.98 1.94
C GLY A 978 7.58 49.70 1.06
N PRO A 979 6.60 50.59 1.06
CA PRO A 979 5.30 50.37 0.44
C PRO A 979 5.41 50.36 -1.08
N MET A 980 4.97 49.25 -1.70
CA MET A 980 4.69 49.20 -3.13
C MET A 980 3.47 50.08 -3.44
N GLY A 981 3.64 50.98 -4.40
CA GLY A 981 2.56 51.82 -4.91
C GLY A 981 1.50 50.99 -5.68
N PRO A 982 0.31 51.55 -5.88
CA PRO A 982 -0.80 50.79 -6.47
C PRO A 982 -0.55 50.49 -7.96
N PRO A 983 -1.03 49.37 -8.48
CA PRO A 983 -0.93 49.01 -9.88
C PRO A 983 -1.81 49.92 -10.76
N PRO A 984 -1.41 50.18 -12.00
CA PRO A 984 -2.22 51.01 -12.90
C PRO A 984 -3.45 50.24 -13.39
N ARG A 985 -4.58 50.95 -13.34
CA ARG A 985 -5.86 50.51 -13.93
C ARG A 985 -5.71 50.31 -15.44
N ARG A 986 -6.08 49.10 -15.89
CA ARG A 986 -6.71 48.94 -17.21
C ARG A 986 -7.84 47.94 -17.11
#